data_e667020a02e7c077e190375ed799c302
#
_entry.id   e667020a02e7c077e190375ed799c302
#
_cell.length_a   1.000
_cell.length_b   1.000
_cell.length_c   1.000
_cell.angle_alpha   90.00
_cell.angle_beta   90.00
_cell.angle_gamma   90.00
#
_symmetry.space_group_name_H-M   'P 1'
#
loop_
_entity.id
_entity.type
_entity.pdbx_description
1 polymer ?
#
loop_
_entity_poly.entity_id
_entity_poly.type
_entity_poly.pdbx_seq_one_letter_code
_entity_poly.pdbx_strand_id
1 'polypeptide(L)'
;MSARAAQCPNCGAEVQFSAGSSLVTICRQCRSAVARRGVDLEAIGVVAELVPTSSPFKVGMRSRGTKAVKPFTIVGRLQLSTGEGTWDEWHVALADGGFAWLAEAQGGFWMMLPLKAPAVPEWAQLSPGQALDLGAYGRYAIAEVRQATYVSAEGDLPFVAPPGSVFRYADISGADGSLGTLDYGDDPGLDGFYVGRKLELADLGIEGLTAWKDRKSSAKAQALNCPACGGALELRDPANTVRIACSHCGSILGGTDETSPPDKFAVIRKLTAVPFKPSIPPGAAGALNGHPYTVLGAVQKETTSDGTTYLWVEYLLKEQKTEAYHWLAESNGHFTLLEPVPGGGVEATARYATFKGARYRIFSRSRATVRAVIGEFYWAVKKGESTTATDYVAPPRMLSSESGASESAWTEGAYVPHDDVAAAFPSAALPRPSGVAAAQPWPHEGTSHLWWKTARILALAAIVVFAIARVTAPKRVVFDHTYDLVDADRMLYAERGSAGAAGGWAQQTAPAPQNPVAAREVREEAEAARRVILSEPFETKRTANLEAVIWAPTDNTWVGVGVSLIAEGTGDVRTFGLVSDRYHGVDGGESWSEGSQSRTVRVSRVPAGKWVARLDPESERGKAPPQFRIRLTSGVPHLSHLIWTLVLLLVPPFLLVFSRLSWEGRRWAESDFTSAGGERTDSDSGSDSDD
;
A
#
# COMPACT_ATOMS: atom_id res chain seq x y z
N MET A 1 -3.25 39.12 -40.99
CA MET A 1 -4.47 39.90 -41.35
C MET A 1 -4.30 41.30 -40.77
N SER A 2 -4.63 42.37 -41.53
CA SER A 2 -4.51 43.75 -41.06
C SER A 2 -5.53 44.00 -39.95
N ALA A 3 -5.06 44.52 -38.81
CA ALA A 3 -5.95 45.02 -37.75
C ALA A 3 -6.91 46.05 -38.37
N ARG A 4 -8.23 45.89 -38.11
CA ARG A 4 -9.23 46.90 -38.54
C ARG A 4 -9.42 47.87 -37.39
N ALA A 5 -9.05 49.10 -37.62
CA ALA A 5 -9.31 50.22 -36.74
C ALA A 5 -10.72 50.75 -36.94
N ALA A 6 -11.42 51.05 -35.84
CA ALA A 6 -12.74 51.67 -35.86
C ALA A 6 -12.90 52.57 -34.62
N GLN A 7 -13.99 53.37 -34.57
CA GLN A 7 -14.25 54.24 -33.41
C GLN A 7 -15.18 53.59 -32.42
N CYS A 8 -14.86 53.71 -31.12
CA CYS A 8 -15.71 53.24 -30.05
C CYS A 8 -17.07 53.97 -30.05
N PRO A 9 -18.20 53.28 -30.12
CA PRO A 9 -19.54 53.91 -30.13
C PRO A 9 -19.84 54.72 -28.86
N ASN A 10 -19.16 54.43 -27.75
CA ASN A 10 -19.43 55.10 -26.46
C ASN A 10 -18.59 56.40 -26.28
N CYS A 11 -17.31 56.39 -26.66
CA CYS A 11 -16.42 57.51 -26.36
C CYS A 11 -15.64 58.09 -27.58
N GLY A 12 -15.82 57.49 -28.75
CA GLY A 12 -15.15 57.93 -29.99
C GLY A 12 -13.66 57.57 -30.11
N ALA A 13 -13.05 56.95 -29.09
CA ALA A 13 -11.64 56.53 -29.16
C ALA A 13 -11.45 55.44 -30.20
N GLU A 14 -10.26 55.37 -30.81
CA GLU A 14 -9.92 54.30 -31.74
C GLU A 14 -9.88 52.93 -31.01
N VAL A 15 -10.58 51.94 -31.55
CA VAL A 15 -10.53 50.54 -31.14
C VAL A 15 -10.03 49.70 -32.30
N GLN A 16 -9.28 48.65 -31.99
CA GLN A 16 -8.70 47.74 -32.97
C GLN A 16 -9.04 46.29 -32.65
N PHE A 17 -9.47 45.52 -33.62
CA PHE A 17 -9.63 44.08 -33.54
C PHE A 17 -8.37 43.41 -34.06
N SER A 18 -7.63 42.79 -33.17
CA SER A 18 -6.29 42.27 -33.39
C SER A 18 -6.25 40.95 -34.15
N ALA A 19 -7.37 40.18 -34.15
CA ALA A 19 -7.48 38.86 -34.80
C ALA A 19 -8.77 38.71 -35.60
N GLY A 20 -8.77 37.81 -36.57
CA GLY A 20 -9.95 37.46 -37.35
C GLY A 20 -11.05 36.79 -36.51
N SER A 21 -10.67 36.09 -35.44
CA SER A 21 -11.54 35.49 -34.45
C SER A 21 -12.16 36.46 -33.44
N SER A 22 -11.70 37.71 -33.38
CA SER A 22 -12.18 38.72 -32.43
C SER A 22 -13.57 39.21 -32.82
N LEU A 23 -14.56 38.96 -31.95
CA LEU A 23 -15.93 39.43 -32.07
C LEU A 23 -16.23 40.63 -31.17
N VAL A 24 -15.53 40.72 -30.01
CA VAL A 24 -15.60 41.85 -29.08
C VAL A 24 -14.19 42.39 -28.83
N THR A 25 -14.04 43.69 -28.67
CA THR A 25 -12.83 44.34 -28.17
C THR A 25 -13.16 45.29 -27.02
N ILE A 26 -12.28 45.40 -26.02
CA ILE A 26 -12.45 46.28 -24.89
C ILE A 26 -11.78 47.62 -25.17
N CYS A 27 -12.58 48.71 -25.18
CA CYS A 27 -12.06 50.05 -25.35
C CYS A 27 -11.13 50.44 -24.19
N ARG A 28 -9.87 50.73 -24.49
CA ARG A 28 -8.87 51.13 -23.50
C ARG A 28 -9.18 52.43 -22.78
N GLN A 29 -9.98 53.33 -23.43
CA GLN A 29 -10.29 54.63 -22.88
C GLN A 29 -11.49 54.60 -21.91
N CYS A 30 -12.59 53.97 -22.28
CA CYS A 30 -13.84 53.98 -21.50
C CYS A 30 -14.25 52.61 -20.98
N ARG A 31 -13.47 51.55 -21.22
CA ARG A 31 -13.73 50.19 -20.84
C ARG A 31 -15.06 49.58 -21.36
N SER A 32 -15.64 50.20 -22.39
CA SER A 32 -16.79 49.61 -23.07
C SER A 32 -16.39 48.34 -23.81
N ALA A 33 -17.15 47.29 -23.68
CA ALA A 33 -17.11 46.12 -24.54
C ALA A 33 -17.79 46.46 -25.85
N VAL A 34 -17.05 46.48 -26.95
CA VAL A 34 -17.49 46.88 -28.28
C VAL A 34 -17.61 45.62 -29.13
N ALA A 35 -18.83 45.23 -29.45
CA ALA A 35 -19.13 44.08 -30.29
C ALA A 35 -19.18 44.46 -31.76
N ARG A 36 -18.67 43.53 -32.61
CA ARG A 36 -18.72 43.64 -34.06
C ARG A 36 -19.95 42.89 -34.60
N ARG A 37 -20.90 43.66 -35.17
CA ARG A 37 -22.08 43.12 -35.84
C ARG A 37 -22.00 43.40 -37.34
N GLY A 38 -21.38 42.51 -38.07
CA GLY A 38 -21.13 42.70 -39.51
C GLY A 38 -20.19 43.87 -39.78
N VAL A 39 -20.70 45.00 -40.33
CA VAL A 39 -19.97 46.25 -40.59
C VAL A 39 -20.11 47.24 -39.45
N ASP A 40 -21.08 47.09 -38.56
CA ASP A 40 -21.39 48.02 -37.47
C ASP A 40 -20.74 47.57 -36.15
N LEU A 41 -20.51 48.58 -35.27
CA LEU A 41 -20.05 48.36 -33.92
C LEU A 41 -21.11 48.74 -32.88
N GLU A 42 -21.25 47.93 -31.86
CA GLU A 42 -22.20 48.15 -30.77
C GLU A 42 -21.47 48.08 -29.40
N ALA A 43 -21.74 49.07 -28.54
CA ALA A 43 -21.31 48.99 -27.15
C ALA A 43 -22.28 48.16 -26.35
N ILE A 44 -21.87 46.96 -25.90
CA ILE A 44 -22.70 45.96 -25.21
C ILE A 44 -22.61 46.03 -23.70
N GLY A 45 -21.82 46.91 -23.13
CA GLY A 45 -21.66 47.13 -21.71
C GLY A 45 -20.29 47.71 -21.34
N VAL A 46 -20.07 47.98 -20.07
CA VAL A 46 -18.79 48.46 -19.54
C VAL A 46 -18.24 47.39 -18.56
N VAL A 47 -17.00 46.98 -18.81
CA VAL A 47 -16.33 46.00 -17.93
C VAL A 47 -15.87 46.65 -16.62
N ALA A 48 -15.87 45.91 -15.54
CA ALA A 48 -15.30 46.30 -14.26
C ALA A 48 -13.78 46.53 -14.37
N GLU A 49 -13.15 47.06 -13.36
CA GLU A 49 -11.71 47.10 -13.27
C GLU A 49 -11.15 45.69 -13.09
N LEU A 50 -10.11 45.35 -13.86
CA LEU A 50 -9.46 44.07 -13.74
C LEU A 50 -8.80 43.89 -12.38
N VAL A 51 -9.04 42.76 -11.73
CA VAL A 51 -8.28 42.37 -10.56
C VAL A 51 -6.85 42.08 -10.98
N PRO A 52 -5.84 42.58 -10.24
CA PRO A 52 -4.46 42.23 -10.48
C PRO A 52 -4.25 40.71 -10.45
N THR A 53 -3.52 40.18 -11.40
CA THR A 53 -3.18 38.75 -11.50
C THR A 53 -1.70 38.54 -11.26
N SER A 54 -1.37 37.37 -10.68
CA SER A 54 0.03 36.88 -10.62
C SER A 54 0.47 36.20 -11.91
N SER A 55 -0.41 36.07 -12.87
CA SER A 55 -0.14 35.44 -14.16
C SER A 55 1.07 36.08 -14.84
N PRO A 56 1.95 35.28 -15.49
CA PRO A 56 3.05 35.76 -16.26
C PRO A 56 2.60 36.45 -17.56
N PHE A 57 1.36 36.28 -17.96
CA PHE A 57 0.85 36.65 -19.25
C PHE A 57 0.38 38.13 -19.31
N LYS A 58 0.44 38.67 -20.51
CA LYS A 58 -0.10 40.01 -20.84
C LYS A 58 -0.63 39.98 -22.25
N VAL A 59 -1.68 40.74 -22.51
CA VAL A 59 -2.14 41.02 -23.87
C VAL A 59 -1.03 41.65 -24.71
N GLY A 60 -0.82 41.13 -25.92
CA GLY A 60 0.26 41.49 -26.82
C GLY A 60 1.49 40.60 -26.79
N MET A 61 1.62 39.68 -25.81
CA MET A 61 2.70 38.69 -25.80
C MET A 61 2.58 37.74 -26.99
N ARG A 62 3.74 37.31 -27.51
CA ARG A 62 3.84 36.46 -28.68
C ARG A 62 4.65 35.21 -28.40
N SER A 63 4.20 34.10 -28.93
CA SER A 63 4.94 32.85 -29.00
C SER A 63 5.44 32.61 -30.43
N ARG A 64 6.69 32.16 -30.54
CA ARG A 64 7.25 31.69 -31.82
C ARG A 64 6.77 30.27 -32.17
N GLY A 65 6.03 29.64 -31.27
CA GLY A 65 5.68 28.23 -31.34
C GLY A 65 6.80 27.30 -30.87
N THR A 66 6.43 26.12 -30.52
CA THR A 66 7.32 25.01 -30.09
C THR A 66 6.84 23.71 -30.73
N LYS A 67 7.38 22.57 -30.29
CA LYS A 67 6.80 21.27 -30.65
C LYS A 67 5.42 21.02 -30.01
N ALA A 68 5.14 21.72 -28.90
CA ALA A 68 3.89 21.55 -28.13
C ALA A 68 2.78 22.49 -28.60
N VAL A 69 3.12 23.71 -29.02
CA VAL A 69 2.15 24.75 -29.41
C VAL A 69 2.52 25.42 -30.74
N LYS A 70 1.50 25.76 -31.54
CA LYS A 70 1.67 26.59 -32.73
C LYS A 70 2.07 28.03 -32.34
N PRO A 71 2.68 28.83 -33.24
CA PRO A 71 2.90 30.25 -32.99
C PRO A 71 1.55 30.96 -32.72
N PHE A 72 1.54 31.85 -31.71
CA PHE A 72 0.34 32.57 -31.32
C PHE A 72 0.64 33.96 -30.76
N THR A 73 -0.40 34.75 -30.62
CA THR A 73 -0.37 36.05 -29.92
C THR A 73 -1.50 36.07 -28.90
N ILE A 74 -1.23 36.46 -27.65
CA ILE A 74 -2.26 36.73 -26.63
C ILE A 74 -2.96 38.03 -27.03
N VAL A 75 -4.23 37.95 -27.38
CA VAL A 75 -5.00 39.10 -27.89
C VAL A 75 -6.05 39.59 -26.91
N GLY A 76 -6.43 38.76 -25.91
CA GLY A 76 -7.41 39.15 -24.88
C GLY A 76 -7.18 38.43 -23.58
N ARG A 77 -7.79 38.96 -22.55
CA ARG A 77 -7.91 38.39 -21.21
C ARG A 77 -9.37 38.49 -20.78
N LEU A 78 -9.92 37.38 -20.35
CA LEU A 78 -11.24 37.25 -19.74
C LEU A 78 -11.08 36.92 -18.26
N GLN A 79 -11.75 37.65 -17.39
CA GLN A 79 -11.78 37.37 -15.97
C GLN A 79 -13.17 36.88 -15.57
N LEU A 80 -13.20 35.68 -15.04
CA LEU A 80 -14.41 34.94 -14.60
C LEU A 80 -14.44 34.76 -13.10
N SER A 81 -15.65 34.57 -12.53
CA SER A 81 -15.85 34.27 -11.12
C SER A 81 -16.97 33.25 -10.89
N THR A 82 -16.75 32.31 -9.94
CA THR A 82 -17.79 31.37 -9.49
C THR A 82 -18.43 31.73 -8.14
N GLY A 83 -18.09 32.87 -7.55
CA GLY A 83 -18.48 33.19 -6.18
C GLY A 83 -17.50 32.69 -5.12
N GLU A 84 -16.45 31.97 -5.51
CA GLU A 84 -15.43 31.42 -4.60
C GLU A 84 -14.02 31.95 -4.90
N GLY A 85 -13.87 32.71 -5.99
CA GLY A 85 -12.66 33.33 -6.46
C GLY A 85 -12.78 33.74 -7.92
N THR A 86 -11.78 34.47 -8.41
CA THR A 86 -11.64 34.86 -9.81
C THR A 86 -10.50 34.12 -10.46
N TRP A 87 -10.64 33.81 -11.76
CA TRP A 87 -9.54 33.31 -12.56
C TRP A 87 -9.49 34.02 -13.91
N ASP A 88 -8.38 33.87 -14.61
CA ASP A 88 -8.15 34.46 -15.90
C ASP A 88 -8.06 33.39 -16.98
N GLU A 89 -8.71 33.67 -18.11
CA GLU A 89 -8.53 32.95 -19.36
C GLU A 89 -7.97 33.87 -20.43
N TRP A 90 -6.96 33.43 -21.13
CA TRP A 90 -6.27 34.21 -22.10
C TRP A 90 -6.69 33.80 -23.51
N HIS A 91 -7.36 34.70 -24.22
CA HIS A 91 -7.67 34.49 -25.64
C HIS A 91 -6.41 34.63 -26.47
N VAL A 92 -6.08 33.59 -27.22
CA VAL A 92 -4.89 33.57 -28.09
C VAL A 92 -5.29 33.40 -29.55
N ALA A 93 -4.76 34.24 -30.41
CA ALA A 93 -4.89 34.15 -31.87
C ALA A 93 -3.74 33.30 -32.40
N LEU A 94 -4.07 32.20 -33.07
CA LEU A 94 -3.11 31.25 -33.67
C LEU A 94 -2.66 31.79 -35.05
N ALA A 95 -1.43 31.50 -35.45
CA ALA A 95 -0.86 31.95 -36.72
C ALA A 95 -1.61 31.41 -37.95
N ASP A 96 -2.33 30.30 -37.83
CA ASP A 96 -3.16 29.71 -38.90
C ASP A 96 -4.56 30.35 -39.02
N GLY A 97 -4.86 31.39 -38.21
CA GLY A 97 -6.12 32.09 -38.20
C GLY A 97 -7.19 31.53 -37.25
N GLY A 98 -6.91 30.41 -36.58
CA GLY A 98 -7.71 29.87 -35.49
C GLY A 98 -7.50 30.63 -34.17
N PHE A 99 -8.19 30.18 -33.14
CA PHE A 99 -7.99 30.66 -31.77
C PHE A 99 -7.90 29.53 -30.77
N ALA A 100 -7.46 29.82 -29.56
CA ALA A 100 -7.48 28.93 -28.43
C ALA A 100 -7.64 29.75 -27.14
N TRP A 101 -7.92 29.08 -26.05
CA TRP A 101 -7.83 29.63 -24.70
C TRP A 101 -6.56 29.11 -24.03
N LEU A 102 -5.79 30.01 -23.44
CA LEU A 102 -4.69 29.63 -22.54
C LEU A 102 -5.21 29.79 -21.12
N ALA A 103 -5.48 28.67 -20.48
CA ALA A 103 -5.97 28.59 -19.10
C ALA A 103 -4.79 28.41 -18.14
N GLU A 104 -4.91 28.97 -16.94
CA GLU A 104 -3.95 28.84 -15.85
C GLU A 104 -4.69 28.40 -14.59
N ALA A 105 -4.30 27.26 -14.00
CA ALA A 105 -4.85 26.79 -12.76
C ALA A 105 -3.78 26.01 -11.95
N GLN A 106 -3.74 26.22 -10.63
CA GLN A 106 -2.88 25.47 -9.71
C GLN A 106 -1.40 25.34 -10.16
N GLY A 107 -0.85 26.39 -10.77
CA GLY A 107 0.53 26.40 -11.27
C GLY A 107 0.76 25.64 -12.59
N GLY A 108 -0.29 25.12 -13.23
CA GLY A 108 -0.25 24.50 -14.55
C GLY A 108 -0.82 25.41 -15.63
N PHE A 109 -0.47 25.14 -16.89
CA PHE A 109 -0.93 25.87 -18.07
C PHE A 109 -1.58 24.90 -19.05
N TRP A 110 -2.70 25.30 -19.68
CA TRP A 110 -3.40 24.49 -20.67
C TRP A 110 -3.75 25.32 -21.89
N MET A 111 -3.35 24.84 -23.06
CA MET A 111 -3.81 25.42 -24.32
C MET A 111 -5.06 24.69 -24.79
N MET A 112 -6.23 25.27 -24.55
CA MET A 112 -7.55 24.74 -24.83
C MET A 112 -7.97 25.08 -26.24
N LEU A 113 -8.02 24.08 -27.11
CA LEU A 113 -8.42 24.23 -28.50
C LEU A 113 -9.92 23.96 -28.66
N PRO A 114 -10.66 24.83 -29.44
CA PRO A 114 -12.05 24.53 -29.76
C PRO A 114 -12.13 23.33 -30.68
N LEU A 115 -13.01 22.42 -30.33
CA LEU A 115 -13.28 21.18 -31.08
C LEU A 115 -14.77 21.13 -31.49
N LYS A 116 -15.09 20.23 -32.41
CA LYS A 116 -16.48 19.99 -32.76
C LYS A 116 -17.20 19.41 -31.55
N ALA A 117 -18.33 20.02 -31.18
CA ALA A 117 -19.15 19.58 -30.05
C ALA A 117 -19.56 18.12 -30.17
N PRO A 118 -19.27 17.25 -29.16
CA PRO A 118 -19.78 15.90 -29.12
C PRO A 118 -21.25 15.88 -28.67
N ALA A 119 -21.89 14.72 -28.78
CA ALA A 119 -23.18 14.52 -28.14
C ALA A 119 -22.95 14.34 -26.62
N VAL A 120 -23.47 15.26 -25.84
CA VAL A 120 -23.39 15.24 -24.37
C VAL A 120 -24.78 15.45 -23.76
N PRO A 121 -25.01 15.01 -22.49
CA PRO A 121 -26.22 15.34 -21.78
C PRO A 121 -26.42 16.85 -21.61
N GLU A 122 -27.65 17.29 -21.36
CA GLU A 122 -27.93 18.66 -20.95
C GLU A 122 -27.21 18.99 -19.62
N TRP A 123 -26.86 20.26 -19.42
CA TRP A 123 -26.13 20.70 -18.23
C TRP A 123 -26.76 20.25 -16.91
N ALA A 124 -28.10 20.28 -16.80
CA ALA A 124 -28.82 19.85 -15.60
C ALA A 124 -28.71 18.35 -15.29
N GLN A 125 -28.30 17.54 -16.24
CA GLN A 125 -28.12 16.10 -16.10
C GLN A 125 -26.67 15.71 -15.74
N LEU A 126 -25.75 16.68 -15.72
CA LEU A 126 -24.36 16.45 -15.40
C LEU A 126 -24.16 16.38 -13.89
N SER A 127 -23.28 15.48 -13.48
CA SER A 127 -22.90 15.33 -12.08
C SER A 127 -21.40 15.15 -11.93
N PRO A 128 -20.74 15.77 -10.94
CA PRO A 128 -19.35 15.57 -10.66
C PRO A 128 -19.00 14.08 -10.44
N GLY A 129 -17.91 13.63 -11.01
CA GLY A 129 -17.48 12.23 -10.97
C GLY A 129 -18.13 11.33 -12.03
N GLN A 130 -19.12 11.82 -12.78
CA GLN A 130 -19.76 11.07 -13.85
C GLN A 130 -18.78 10.82 -15.00
N ALA A 131 -18.73 9.58 -15.47
CA ALA A 131 -17.95 9.23 -16.66
C ALA A 131 -18.74 9.62 -17.93
N LEU A 132 -18.04 10.24 -18.87
CA LEU A 132 -18.55 10.58 -20.19
C LEU A 132 -17.76 9.83 -21.26
N ASP A 133 -18.47 9.21 -22.20
CA ASP A 133 -17.89 8.70 -23.45
C ASP A 133 -18.14 9.74 -24.56
N LEU A 134 -17.09 10.43 -24.96
CA LEU A 134 -17.16 11.45 -25.99
C LEU A 134 -16.81 10.91 -27.40
N GLY A 135 -16.95 9.61 -27.61
CA GLY A 135 -16.74 8.94 -28.87
C GLY A 135 -15.30 9.06 -29.37
N ALA A 136 -15.09 9.78 -30.49
CA ALA A 136 -13.74 9.93 -31.06
C ALA A 136 -12.74 10.68 -30.15
N TYR A 137 -13.22 11.42 -29.16
CA TYR A 137 -12.41 12.12 -28.18
C TYR A 137 -12.00 11.27 -26.97
N GLY A 138 -12.61 10.08 -26.82
CA GLY A 138 -12.32 9.14 -25.73
C GLY A 138 -13.18 9.33 -24.50
N ARG A 139 -12.76 8.71 -23.39
CA ARG A 139 -13.45 8.75 -22.10
C ARG A 139 -12.91 9.86 -21.21
N TYR A 140 -13.84 10.59 -20.62
CA TYR A 140 -13.60 11.65 -19.65
C TYR A 140 -14.39 11.40 -18.37
N ALA A 141 -14.00 12.05 -17.28
CA ALA A 141 -14.78 12.18 -16.07
C ALA A 141 -15.09 13.66 -15.82
N ILE A 142 -16.30 13.96 -15.38
CA ILE A 142 -16.71 15.31 -14.99
C ILE A 142 -15.97 15.66 -13.68
N ALA A 143 -15.13 16.67 -13.70
CA ALA A 143 -14.44 17.17 -12.54
C ALA A 143 -15.27 18.23 -11.81
N GLU A 144 -15.91 19.13 -12.56
CA GLU A 144 -16.67 20.24 -12.01
C GLU A 144 -17.91 20.55 -12.86
N VAL A 145 -19.01 20.96 -12.21
CA VAL A 145 -20.22 21.48 -12.85
C VAL A 145 -20.59 22.76 -12.13
N ARG A 146 -20.41 23.92 -12.77
CA ARG A 146 -20.65 25.23 -12.15
C ARG A 146 -21.19 26.28 -13.11
N GLN A 147 -21.46 27.43 -12.53
CA GLN A 147 -21.74 28.68 -13.24
C GLN A 147 -20.64 29.69 -12.96
N ALA A 148 -20.22 30.42 -13.97
CA ALA A 148 -19.26 31.51 -13.85
C ALA A 148 -19.85 32.81 -14.34
N THR A 149 -19.52 33.91 -13.70
CA THR A 149 -19.90 35.27 -14.10
C THR A 149 -18.75 35.93 -14.84
N TYR A 150 -19.04 36.52 -15.97
CA TYR A 150 -18.09 37.41 -16.69
C TYR A 150 -17.90 38.72 -15.90
N VAL A 151 -16.78 38.86 -15.21
CA VAL A 151 -16.50 39.98 -14.31
C VAL A 151 -15.85 41.16 -15.09
N SER A 152 -14.80 40.86 -15.82
CA SER A 152 -14.02 41.88 -16.53
C SER A 152 -13.26 41.30 -17.71
N ALA A 153 -12.77 42.14 -18.58
CA ALA A 153 -11.90 41.73 -19.68
C ALA A 153 -10.96 42.86 -20.14
N GLU A 154 -9.96 42.48 -20.94
CA GLU A 154 -9.03 43.36 -21.61
C GLU A 154 -8.71 42.77 -22.99
N GLY A 155 -8.53 43.66 -24.01
CA GLY A 155 -8.23 43.24 -25.39
C GLY A 155 -9.43 42.63 -26.10
N ASP A 156 -9.21 41.57 -26.85
CA ASP A 156 -10.18 40.98 -27.77
C ASP A 156 -10.74 39.66 -27.25
N LEU A 157 -12.06 39.45 -27.47
CA LEU A 157 -12.72 38.20 -27.13
C LEU A 157 -13.37 37.55 -28.37
N PRO A 158 -13.45 36.20 -28.45
CA PRO A 158 -14.01 35.47 -29.58
C PRO A 158 -15.54 35.25 -29.52
N PHE A 159 -16.20 35.82 -28.54
CA PHE A 159 -17.66 35.68 -28.32
C PHE A 159 -18.28 37.04 -28.01
N VAL A 160 -19.62 37.10 -28.12
CA VAL A 160 -20.40 38.30 -27.82
C VAL A 160 -21.23 38.03 -26.58
N ALA A 161 -20.81 38.57 -25.44
CA ALA A 161 -21.59 38.56 -24.20
C ALA A 161 -21.38 39.88 -23.45
N PRO A 162 -22.43 40.48 -22.85
CA PRO A 162 -22.26 41.68 -22.02
C PRO A 162 -21.56 41.30 -20.69
N PRO A 163 -20.76 42.22 -20.11
CA PRO A 163 -20.24 42.04 -18.75
C PRO A 163 -21.36 41.77 -17.76
N GLY A 164 -21.15 40.83 -16.86
CA GLY A 164 -22.15 40.33 -15.90
C GLY A 164 -22.94 39.14 -16.41
N SER A 165 -22.73 38.68 -17.66
CA SER A 165 -23.35 37.44 -18.17
C SER A 165 -22.86 36.22 -17.33
N VAL A 166 -23.74 35.24 -17.17
CA VAL A 166 -23.48 34.00 -16.46
C VAL A 166 -23.37 32.87 -17.47
N PHE A 167 -22.26 32.14 -17.40
CA PHE A 167 -21.99 30.96 -18.22
C PHE A 167 -22.17 29.69 -17.37
N ARG A 168 -22.76 28.66 -17.96
CA ARG A 168 -22.82 27.31 -17.40
C ARG A 168 -21.72 26.49 -18.04
N TYR A 169 -20.94 25.80 -17.23
CA TYR A 169 -19.88 24.97 -17.77
C TYR A 169 -19.69 23.68 -16.97
N ALA A 170 -19.04 22.72 -17.58
CA ALA A 170 -18.52 21.55 -16.89
C ALA A 170 -17.10 21.29 -17.34
N ASP A 171 -16.18 21.21 -16.36
CA ASP A 171 -14.83 20.79 -16.60
C ASP A 171 -14.73 19.27 -16.53
N ILE A 172 -13.97 18.73 -17.48
CA ILE A 172 -13.80 17.29 -17.63
C ILE A 172 -12.31 16.93 -17.71
N SER A 173 -11.94 15.76 -17.22
CA SER A 173 -10.58 15.25 -17.26
C SER A 173 -10.49 13.94 -18.01
N GLY A 174 -9.56 13.81 -18.95
CA GLY A 174 -9.31 12.62 -19.74
C GLY A 174 -8.35 11.65 -19.07
N ALA A 175 -8.41 10.38 -19.47
CA ALA A 175 -7.52 9.34 -18.98
C ALA A 175 -6.03 9.58 -19.32
N ASP A 176 -5.76 10.36 -20.40
CA ASP A 176 -4.43 10.75 -20.83
C ASP A 176 -3.90 12.02 -20.13
N GLY A 177 -4.65 12.55 -19.14
CA GLY A 177 -4.35 13.81 -18.45
C GLY A 177 -4.75 15.05 -19.22
N SER A 178 -5.49 14.92 -20.33
CA SER A 178 -6.12 16.06 -20.99
C SER A 178 -7.22 16.66 -20.11
N LEU A 179 -7.38 17.97 -20.18
CA LEU A 179 -8.53 18.67 -19.61
C LEU A 179 -9.44 19.14 -20.74
N GLY A 180 -10.74 19.21 -20.46
CA GLY A 180 -11.71 19.78 -21.37
C GLY A 180 -12.71 20.62 -20.62
N THR A 181 -13.32 21.55 -21.35
CA THR A 181 -14.47 22.35 -20.87
C THR A 181 -15.63 22.17 -21.84
N LEU A 182 -16.75 21.79 -21.29
CA LEU A 182 -18.06 21.83 -21.95
C LEU A 182 -18.71 23.14 -21.56
N ASP A 183 -18.83 24.07 -22.50
CA ASP A 183 -19.47 25.37 -22.31
C ASP A 183 -20.92 25.31 -22.83
N TYR A 184 -21.86 25.57 -21.94
CA TYR A 184 -23.29 25.57 -22.23
C TYR A 184 -23.86 27.01 -22.40
N GLY A 185 -23.03 28.03 -22.23
CA GLY A 185 -23.46 29.41 -22.34
C GLY A 185 -24.68 29.73 -21.49
N ASP A 186 -25.67 30.45 -22.09
CA ASP A 186 -26.95 30.79 -21.48
C ASP A 186 -28.03 29.74 -21.77
N ASP A 187 -27.87 28.91 -22.80
CA ASP A 187 -28.80 27.90 -23.26
C ASP A 187 -28.58 26.53 -22.61
N PRO A 188 -29.60 25.65 -22.51
CA PRO A 188 -29.42 24.29 -22.01
C PRO A 188 -28.54 23.39 -22.92
N GLY A 189 -28.34 23.79 -24.18
CA GLY A 189 -27.51 23.08 -25.14
C GLY A 189 -26.04 23.42 -25.04
N LEU A 190 -25.15 22.54 -25.55
CA LEU A 190 -23.72 22.76 -25.60
C LEU A 190 -23.39 23.86 -26.63
N ASP A 191 -22.76 24.96 -26.19
CA ASP A 191 -22.33 26.10 -27.01
C ASP A 191 -20.87 25.94 -27.48
N GLY A 192 -20.01 25.41 -26.61
CA GLY A 192 -18.60 25.20 -26.90
C GLY A 192 -18.01 23.92 -26.30
N PHE A 193 -17.02 23.35 -26.99
CA PHE A 193 -16.24 22.24 -26.50
C PHE A 193 -14.77 22.50 -26.73
N TYR A 194 -14.01 22.53 -25.64
CA TYR A 194 -12.59 22.83 -25.63
C TYR A 194 -11.82 21.69 -25.00
N VAL A 195 -10.67 21.32 -25.57
CA VAL A 195 -9.78 20.31 -25.00
C VAL A 195 -8.34 20.80 -25.06
N GLY A 196 -7.61 20.62 -23.96
CA GLY A 196 -6.22 21.00 -23.85
C GLY A 196 -5.37 19.98 -23.11
N ARG A 197 -4.06 20.13 -23.25
CA ARG A 197 -3.08 19.34 -22.50
C ARG A 197 -2.30 20.25 -21.58
N LYS A 198 -1.85 19.71 -20.46
CA LYS A 198 -0.96 20.40 -19.54
C LYS A 198 0.36 20.72 -20.24
N LEU A 199 0.82 21.95 -20.08
CA LEU A 199 2.04 22.49 -20.63
C LEU A 199 2.91 23.06 -19.53
N GLU A 200 4.20 22.93 -19.69
CA GLU A 200 5.15 23.68 -18.87
C GLU A 200 5.31 25.09 -19.45
N LEU A 201 5.72 26.07 -18.63
CA LEU A 201 5.91 27.44 -19.08
C LEU A 201 6.88 27.54 -20.26
N ALA A 202 7.88 26.67 -20.31
CA ALA A 202 8.85 26.61 -21.44
C ALA A 202 8.21 26.12 -22.74
N ASP A 203 7.16 25.27 -22.66
CA ASP A 203 6.48 24.75 -23.84
C ASP A 203 5.69 25.82 -24.60
N LEU A 204 5.34 26.93 -23.93
CA LEU A 204 4.61 28.01 -24.53
C LEU A 204 5.48 28.85 -25.52
N GLY A 205 6.81 28.79 -25.41
CA GLY A 205 7.72 29.50 -26.33
C GLY A 205 7.57 31.04 -26.36
N ILE A 206 7.09 31.64 -25.26
CA ILE A 206 6.92 33.08 -25.11
C ILE A 206 8.22 33.72 -24.63
N GLU A 207 8.70 34.73 -25.34
CA GLU A 207 9.92 35.46 -24.99
C GLU A 207 9.75 36.24 -23.67
N GLY A 208 10.78 36.28 -22.84
CA GLY A 208 10.81 37.04 -21.59
C GLY A 208 10.18 36.39 -20.37
N LEU A 209 9.57 35.21 -20.51
CA LEU A 209 8.98 34.50 -19.36
C LEU A 209 10.01 33.89 -18.38
N THR A 210 11.22 33.57 -18.83
CA THR A 210 12.33 33.13 -17.95
C THR A 210 12.67 34.18 -16.90
N ALA A 211 12.73 35.44 -17.29
CA ALA A 211 12.98 36.58 -16.38
C ALA A 211 11.82 36.81 -15.37
N TRP A 212 10.60 36.32 -15.64
CA TRP A 212 9.49 36.36 -14.72
C TRP A 212 9.65 35.30 -13.63
N LYS A 213 10.05 34.07 -14.00
CA LYS A 213 10.33 32.99 -13.04
C LYS A 213 11.37 33.40 -12.00
N ASP A 214 12.43 34.07 -12.44
CA ASP A 214 13.50 34.56 -11.56
C ASP A 214 13.01 35.71 -10.63
N ARG A 215 12.11 36.57 -11.11
CA ARG A 215 11.53 37.67 -10.30
C ARG A 215 10.52 37.16 -9.26
N LYS A 216 9.73 36.16 -9.61
CA LYS A 216 8.72 35.58 -8.70
C LYS A 216 9.36 34.82 -7.56
N SER A 217 10.48 34.12 -7.79
CA SER A 217 11.24 33.45 -6.72
C SER A 217 11.86 34.44 -5.70
N SER A 218 11.96 35.75 -6.05
CA SER A 218 12.45 36.83 -5.18
C SER A 218 11.32 37.64 -4.51
N ALA A 219 10.04 37.34 -4.81
CA ALA A 219 8.92 38.06 -4.17
C ALA A 219 8.90 37.75 -2.67
N LYS A 220 9.22 38.76 -1.86
CA LYS A 220 9.19 38.67 -0.39
C LYS A 220 7.75 38.48 0.07
N ALA A 221 7.58 37.70 1.13
CA ALA A 221 6.30 37.58 1.81
C ALA A 221 5.73 38.99 2.14
N GLN A 222 4.45 39.19 1.84
CA GLN A 222 3.78 40.46 2.13
C GLN A 222 3.29 40.47 3.57
N ALA A 223 3.69 41.49 4.33
CA ALA A 223 3.20 41.66 5.70
C ALA A 223 1.80 42.31 5.69
N LEU A 224 0.87 41.71 6.41
CA LEU A 224 -0.50 42.20 6.61
C LEU A 224 -0.82 42.14 8.11
N ASN A 225 -1.56 43.11 8.65
CA ASN A 225 -2.08 43.01 10.00
C ASN A 225 -3.51 42.49 9.97
N CYS A 226 -3.81 41.53 10.86
CA CYS A 226 -5.15 41.00 11.00
C CYS A 226 -6.14 42.11 11.45
N PRO A 227 -7.19 42.42 10.69
CA PRO A 227 -8.15 43.47 11.06
C PRO A 227 -8.94 43.14 12.36
N ALA A 228 -8.96 41.87 12.77
CA ALA A 228 -9.68 41.43 13.98
C ALA A 228 -8.87 41.56 15.26
N CYS A 229 -7.54 41.32 15.23
CA CYS A 229 -6.71 41.29 16.43
C CYS A 229 -5.42 42.09 16.33
N GLY A 230 -5.09 42.69 15.16
CA GLY A 230 -3.85 43.44 14.95
C GLY A 230 -2.60 42.58 14.80
N GLY A 231 -2.69 41.25 14.94
CA GLY A 231 -1.56 40.33 14.81
C GLY A 231 -0.97 40.36 13.40
N ALA A 232 0.37 40.34 13.28
CA ALA A 232 1.07 40.33 12.01
C ALA A 232 0.85 38.99 11.28
N LEU A 233 0.45 39.08 9.99
CA LEU A 233 0.27 37.95 9.09
C LEU A 233 1.28 38.08 7.96
N GLU A 234 1.96 36.99 7.68
CA GLU A 234 2.90 36.90 6.56
C GLU A 234 2.24 36.12 5.43
N LEU A 235 1.91 36.79 4.33
CA LEU A 235 1.39 36.15 3.13
C LEU A 235 2.55 35.61 2.31
N ARG A 236 2.49 34.32 2.02
CA ARG A 236 3.52 33.59 1.24
C ARG A 236 3.12 33.38 -0.19
N ASP A 237 1.81 33.42 -0.44
CA ASP A 237 1.25 33.34 -1.78
C ASP A 237 0.19 34.44 -2.04
N PRO A 238 0.56 35.73 -1.86
CA PRO A 238 -0.39 36.85 -1.89
C PRO A 238 -1.17 36.96 -3.20
N ALA A 239 -0.61 36.43 -4.27
CA ALA A 239 -1.22 36.48 -5.59
C ALA A 239 -2.37 35.49 -5.81
N ASN A 240 -2.37 34.36 -5.07
CA ASN A 240 -3.37 33.31 -5.20
C ASN A 240 -4.21 33.15 -3.93
N THR A 241 -3.91 33.90 -2.87
CA THR A 241 -4.62 33.77 -1.59
C THR A 241 -6.01 34.42 -1.67
N VAL A 242 -7.05 33.60 -1.50
CA VAL A 242 -8.47 33.98 -1.45
C VAL A 242 -8.98 34.06 -0.02
N ARG A 243 -8.44 33.25 0.89
CA ARG A 243 -8.80 33.19 2.30
C ARG A 243 -7.58 33.13 3.19
N ILE A 244 -7.69 33.76 4.35
CA ILE A 244 -6.69 33.68 5.42
C ILE A 244 -7.41 33.33 6.71
N ALA A 245 -6.98 32.29 7.39
CA ALA A 245 -7.36 32.02 8.78
C ALA A 245 -6.20 32.47 9.69
N CYS A 246 -6.45 33.51 10.48
CA CYS A 246 -5.41 34.17 11.26
C CYS A 246 -4.75 33.22 12.24
N SER A 247 -3.42 33.13 12.22
CA SER A 247 -2.63 32.28 13.13
C SER A 247 -2.64 32.76 14.59
N HIS A 248 -3.08 34.01 14.85
CA HIS A 248 -3.12 34.62 16.19
C HIS A 248 -4.49 34.50 16.87
N CYS A 249 -5.59 34.73 16.15
CA CYS A 249 -6.93 34.70 16.72
C CYS A 249 -7.90 33.73 16.05
N GLY A 250 -7.50 33.05 14.96
CA GLY A 250 -8.35 32.13 14.20
C GLY A 250 -9.42 32.79 13.33
N SER A 251 -9.56 34.13 13.35
CA SER A 251 -10.54 34.83 12.53
C SER A 251 -10.29 34.60 11.04
N ILE A 252 -11.38 34.41 10.29
CA ILE A 252 -11.30 34.18 8.85
C ILE A 252 -11.42 35.51 8.13
N LEU A 253 -10.45 35.78 7.28
CA LEU A 253 -10.33 36.98 6.45
C LEU A 253 -10.52 36.62 4.99
N GLY A 254 -11.08 37.54 4.23
CA GLY A 254 -11.20 37.41 2.78
C GLY A 254 -11.66 38.73 2.16
N GLY A 255 -11.72 38.80 0.86
CA GLY A 255 -12.25 39.96 0.16
C GLY A 255 -13.73 40.21 0.52
N THR A 256 -14.12 41.49 0.47
CA THR A 256 -15.51 41.90 0.60
C THR A 256 -16.32 41.53 -0.65
N ASP A 257 -15.63 41.39 -1.73
CA ASP A 257 -16.07 40.79 -2.98
C ASP A 257 -14.95 39.81 -3.45
N GLU A 258 -15.27 38.99 -4.43
CA GLU A 258 -14.38 37.92 -4.93
C GLU A 258 -13.15 38.43 -5.66
N THR A 259 -13.14 39.73 -5.96
CA THR A 259 -12.09 40.40 -6.72
C THR A 259 -11.15 41.23 -5.82
N SER A 260 -11.39 41.23 -4.50
CA SER A 260 -10.63 42.02 -3.56
C SER A 260 -9.19 41.51 -3.41
N PRO A 261 -8.16 42.34 -3.62
CA PRO A 261 -6.78 41.95 -3.32
C PRO A 261 -6.56 41.74 -1.80
N PRO A 262 -5.54 40.98 -1.38
CA PRO A 262 -5.31 40.63 0.03
C PRO A 262 -5.16 41.80 0.99
N ASP A 263 -4.69 42.96 0.53
CA ASP A 263 -4.59 44.17 1.31
C ASP A 263 -5.94 44.80 1.69
N LYS A 264 -7.01 44.42 1.02
CA LYS A 264 -8.42 44.82 1.27
C LYS A 264 -9.25 43.72 1.98
N PHE A 265 -8.63 42.69 2.50
CA PHE A 265 -9.34 41.61 3.19
C PHE A 265 -10.04 42.12 4.45
N ALA A 266 -11.33 41.84 4.53
CA ALA A 266 -12.18 42.11 5.68
C ALA A 266 -12.35 40.85 6.56
N VAL A 267 -12.83 41.05 7.79
CA VAL A 267 -13.19 39.95 8.68
C VAL A 267 -14.51 39.34 8.22
N ILE A 268 -14.46 38.14 7.65
CA ILE A 268 -15.66 37.36 7.28
C ILE A 268 -16.24 36.70 8.52
N ARG A 269 -15.37 36.16 9.37
CA ARG A 269 -15.76 35.50 10.63
C ARG A 269 -14.78 35.88 11.74
N LYS A 270 -15.27 36.54 12.77
CA LYS A 270 -14.48 36.90 13.96
C LYS A 270 -14.42 35.72 14.94
N LEU A 271 -13.23 35.36 15.36
CA LEU A 271 -12.94 34.40 16.44
C LEU A 271 -12.06 35.07 17.48
N THR A 272 -12.08 34.52 18.69
CA THR A 272 -11.32 35.05 19.84
C THR A 272 -10.14 34.17 20.22
N ALA A 273 -10.05 32.97 19.62
CA ALA A 273 -8.96 32.03 19.87
C ALA A 273 -8.72 31.16 18.60
N VAL A 274 -7.51 30.70 18.46
CA VAL A 274 -7.12 29.77 17.39
C VAL A 274 -7.84 28.44 17.64
N PRO A 275 -8.58 27.89 16.62
CA PRO A 275 -9.43 26.71 16.82
C PRO A 275 -8.65 25.41 17.03
N PHE A 276 -7.42 25.32 16.52
CA PHE A 276 -6.50 24.20 16.74
C PHE A 276 -5.05 24.62 16.46
N LYS A 277 -4.10 23.87 16.96
CA LYS A 277 -2.67 24.09 16.71
C LYS A 277 -2.14 22.92 15.85
N PRO A 278 -1.82 23.18 14.57
CA PRO A 278 -1.26 22.15 13.71
C PRO A 278 0.15 21.75 14.15
N SER A 279 0.54 20.50 13.95
CA SER A 279 1.87 19.96 14.28
C SER A 279 2.96 20.64 13.46
N ILE A 280 2.67 20.95 12.19
CA ILE A 280 3.53 21.70 11.29
C ILE A 280 2.91 23.08 11.09
N PRO A 281 3.53 24.17 11.57
CA PRO A 281 2.92 25.50 11.50
C PRO A 281 2.94 26.06 10.07
N PRO A 282 1.95 26.87 9.65
CA PRO A 282 2.02 27.63 8.43
C PRO A 282 3.30 28.44 8.35
N GLY A 283 3.97 28.42 7.18
CA GLY A 283 5.27 29.02 6.93
C GLY A 283 6.46 28.13 7.18
N ALA A 284 6.26 26.92 7.73
CA ALA A 284 7.33 25.96 7.78
C ALA A 284 7.77 25.57 6.36
N ALA A 285 9.08 25.52 6.15
CA ALA A 285 9.67 25.10 4.88
C ALA A 285 10.48 23.83 5.07
N GLY A 286 10.38 22.91 4.15
CA GLY A 286 11.07 21.62 4.19
C GLY A 286 11.10 20.94 2.83
N ALA A 287 11.85 19.82 2.74
CA ALA A 287 11.92 19.05 1.52
C ALA A 287 11.41 17.63 1.77
N LEU A 288 10.42 17.19 1.00
CA LEU A 288 9.91 15.83 0.99
C LEU A 288 10.21 15.20 -0.38
N ASN A 289 10.74 13.99 -0.39
CA ASN A 289 11.11 13.28 -1.62
C ASN A 289 12.02 14.10 -2.58
N GLY A 290 12.85 15.02 -2.04
CA GLY A 290 13.73 15.90 -2.84
C GLY A 290 13.07 17.14 -3.42
N HIS A 291 11.78 17.36 -3.14
CA HIS A 291 11.01 18.54 -3.56
C HIS A 291 10.88 19.52 -2.41
N PRO A 292 11.27 20.81 -2.58
CA PRO A 292 11.14 21.82 -1.54
C PRO A 292 9.71 22.37 -1.48
N TYR A 293 9.12 22.35 -0.28
CA TYR A 293 7.77 22.83 0.00
C TYR A 293 7.74 23.95 1.04
N THR A 294 6.71 24.77 0.97
CA THR A 294 6.31 25.70 2.01
C THR A 294 4.87 25.38 2.44
N VAL A 295 4.64 25.24 3.74
CA VAL A 295 3.30 25.07 4.30
C VAL A 295 2.56 26.40 4.25
N LEU A 296 1.47 26.51 3.49
CA LEU A 296 0.64 27.70 3.42
C LEU A 296 -0.42 27.72 4.50
N GLY A 297 -1.11 26.60 4.70
CA GLY A 297 -2.19 26.47 5.66
C GLY A 297 -2.42 25.03 6.09
N ALA A 298 -3.32 24.87 7.04
CA ALA A 298 -3.76 23.56 7.53
C ALA A 298 -5.27 23.55 7.75
N VAL A 299 -5.91 22.46 7.31
CA VAL A 299 -7.33 22.19 7.49
C VAL A 299 -7.47 20.99 8.41
N GLN A 300 -8.17 21.17 9.54
CA GLN A 300 -8.59 20.06 10.38
C GLN A 300 -9.95 19.58 9.89
N LYS A 301 -10.01 18.33 9.49
CA LYS A 301 -11.23 17.65 9.07
C LYS A 301 -11.69 16.65 10.12
N GLU A 302 -12.97 16.33 10.09
CA GLU A 302 -13.58 15.31 10.96
C GLU A 302 -14.56 14.45 10.19
N THR A 303 -14.70 13.20 10.63
CA THR A 303 -15.81 12.30 10.28
C THR A 303 -16.30 11.59 11.52
N THR A 304 -17.56 11.18 11.53
CA THR A 304 -18.12 10.39 12.63
C THR A 304 -18.64 9.08 12.06
N SER A 305 -18.15 7.97 12.61
CA SER A 305 -18.59 6.61 12.32
C SER A 305 -18.82 5.89 13.64
N ASP A 306 -19.94 5.18 13.78
CA ASP A 306 -20.32 4.40 14.98
C ASP A 306 -20.21 5.19 16.30
N GLY A 307 -20.60 6.47 16.27
CA GLY A 307 -20.55 7.34 17.43
C GLY A 307 -19.16 7.84 17.80
N THR A 308 -18.12 7.41 17.09
CA THR A 308 -16.71 7.85 17.29
C THR A 308 -16.36 8.92 16.26
N THR A 309 -15.80 10.03 16.72
CA THR A 309 -15.31 11.10 15.85
C THR A 309 -13.81 10.94 15.59
N TYR A 310 -13.46 10.80 14.32
CA TYR A 310 -12.10 10.72 13.83
C TYR A 310 -11.65 12.09 13.32
N LEU A 311 -10.45 12.49 13.67
CA LEU A 311 -9.85 13.78 13.31
C LEU A 311 -8.57 13.54 12.51
N TRP A 312 -8.36 14.35 11.46
CA TRP A 312 -7.07 14.43 10.77
C TRP A 312 -6.80 15.87 10.34
N VAL A 313 -5.56 16.13 9.95
CA VAL A 313 -5.12 17.44 9.48
C VAL A 313 -4.55 17.30 8.07
N GLU A 314 -4.94 18.19 7.19
CA GLU A 314 -4.37 18.31 5.86
C GLU A 314 -3.64 19.63 5.72
N TYR A 315 -2.35 19.57 5.44
CA TYR A 315 -1.49 20.72 5.21
C TYR A 315 -1.46 21.06 3.74
N LEU A 316 -1.81 22.30 3.39
CA LEU A 316 -1.62 22.82 2.04
C LEU A 316 -0.14 23.18 1.84
N LEU A 317 0.50 22.49 0.93
CA LEU A 317 1.89 22.67 0.57
C LEU A 317 2.00 23.38 -0.79
N LYS A 318 2.89 24.36 -0.90
CA LYS A 318 3.28 24.93 -2.19
C LYS A 318 4.68 24.48 -2.53
N GLU A 319 4.85 23.81 -3.66
CA GLU A 319 6.17 23.45 -4.18
C GLU A 319 6.90 24.69 -4.71
N GLN A 320 8.11 24.94 -4.23
CA GLN A 320 8.85 26.17 -4.56
C GLN A 320 9.36 26.23 -6.00
N LYS A 321 9.53 25.09 -6.66
CA LYS A 321 10.08 25.02 -8.03
C LYS A 321 9.01 25.14 -9.11
N THR A 322 7.90 24.40 -8.93
CA THR A 322 6.81 24.33 -9.91
C THR A 322 5.65 25.23 -9.57
N GLU A 323 5.60 25.71 -8.30
CA GLU A 323 4.50 26.44 -7.69
C GLU A 323 3.19 25.64 -7.60
N ALA A 324 3.25 24.34 -7.86
CA ALA A 324 2.13 23.42 -7.72
C ALA A 324 1.72 23.26 -6.25
N TYR A 325 0.45 23.01 -6.04
CA TYR A 325 -0.11 22.71 -4.72
C TYR A 325 -0.20 21.21 -4.50
N HIS A 326 0.20 20.80 -3.30
CA HIS A 326 0.14 19.42 -2.82
C HIS A 326 -0.49 19.42 -1.43
N TRP A 327 -0.86 18.25 -0.95
CA TRP A 327 -1.40 18.09 0.39
C TRP A 327 -0.56 17.08 1.16
N LEU A 328 -0.32 17.37 2.44
CA LEU A 328 0.23 16.40 3.37
C LEU A 328 -0.83 16.09 4.42
N ALA A 329 -1.41 14.90 4.33
CA ALA A 329 -2.40 14.44 5.31
C ALA A 329 -1.69 13.84 6.54
N GLU A 330 -2.08 14.26 7.74
CA GLU A 330 -1.63 13.75 9.03
C GLU A 330 -2.78 13.11 9.77
N SER A 331 -2.65 11.82 10.08
CA SER A 331 -3.59 11.10 10.95
C SER A 331 -2.81 10.19 11.90
N ASN A 332 -3.06 10.29 13.22
CA ASN A 332 -2.41 9.49 14.26
C ASN A 332 -0.86 9.47 14.18
N GLY A 333 -0.22 10.56 13.74
CA GLY A 333 1.23 10.66 13.57
C GLY A 333 1.79 10.00 12.31
N HIS A 334 0.91 9.54 11.42
CA HIS A 334 1.27 9.05 10.10
C HIS A 334 1.02 10.11 9.05
N PHE A 335 1.83 10.11 7.99
CA PHE A 335 1.80 11.12 6.95
C PHE A 335 1.64 10.50 5.57
N THR A 336 0.82 11.16 4.73
CA THR A 336 0.64 10.80 3.32
C THR A 336 0.73 12.06 2.47
N LEU A 337 1.67 12.10 1.54
CA LEU A 337 1.78 13.19 0.55
C LEU A 337 0.81 12.89 -0.60
N LEU A 338 -0.12 13.80 -0.85
CA LEU A 338 -1.18 13.69 -1.84
C LEU A 338 -0.91 14.62 -3.02
N GLU A 339 -1.04 14.09 -4.22
CA GLU A 339 -0.90 14.82 -5.48
C GLU A 339 -2.20 14.73 -6.27
N PRO A 340 -2.73 15.85 -6.81
CA PRO A 340 -3.91 15.81 -7.67
C PRO A 340 -3.68 14.96 -8.90
N VAL A 341 -4.65 14.13 -9.26
CA VAL A 341 -4.62 13.31 -10.46
C VAL A 341 -5.88 13.47 -11.29
N PRO A 342 -5.79 13.34 -12.64
CA PRO A 342 -6.96 13.45 -13.51
C PRO A 342 -7.97 12.33 -13.20
N GLY A 343 -9.21 12.69 -12.88
CA GLY A 343 -10.27 11.75 -12.55
C GLY A 343 -10.61 10.80 -13.70
N GLY A 344 -10.51 11.25 -14.95
CA GLY A 344 -10.71 10.41 -16.13
C GLY A 344 -9.70 9.28 -16.29
N GLY A 345 -8.54 9.38 -15.61
CA GLY A 345 -7.53 8.32 -15.54
C GLY A 345 -7.82 7.26 -14.47
N VAL A 346 -8.82 7.47 -13.62
CA VAL A 346 -9.20 6.56 -12.54
C VAL A 346 -10.44 5.77 -12.92
N GLU A 347 -10.34 4.44 -12.90
CA GLU A 347 -11.48 3.55 -13.03
C GLU A 347 -11.86 3.03 -11.66
N ALA A 348 -12.96 3.55 -11.10
CA ALA A 348 -13.43 3.17 -9.77
C ALA A 348 -14.68 2.30 -9.84
N THR A 349 -14.73 1.30 -8.96
CA THR A 349 -15.87 0.45 -8.68
C THR A 349 -16.19 0.50 -7.19
N ALA A 350 -17.26 -0.16 -6.76
CA ALA A 350 -17.61 -0.26 -5.34
C ALA A 350 -16.50 -0.90 -4.46
N ARG A 351 -15.57 -1.67 -5.04
CA ARG A 351 -14.54 -2.42 -4.29
C ARG A 351 -13.10 -2.04 -4.63
N TYR A 352 -12.87 -1.47 -5.80
CA TYR A 352 -11.53 -1.22 -6.32
C TYR A 352 -11.50 0.06 -7.14
N ALA A 353 -10.35 0.72 -7.12
CA ALA A 353 -9.98 1.71 -8.11
C ALA A 353 -8.71 1.25 -8.85
N THR A 354 -8.60 1.62 -10.11
CA THR A 354 -7.42 1.35 -10.94
C THR A 354 -6.88 2.66 -11.49
N PHE A 355 -5.59 2.89 -11.34
CA PHE A 355 -4.91 4.06 -11.86
C PHE A 355 -3.49 3.68 -12.31
N LYS A 356 -3.09 4.10 -13.52
CA LYS A 356 -1.77 3.77 -14.12
C LYS A 356 -1.43 2.26 -14.04
N GLY A 357 -2.43 1.40 -14.22
CA GLY A 357 -2.26 -0.06 -14.15
C GLY A 357 -2.14 -0.65 -12.74
N ALA A 358 -2.08 0.17 -11.69
CA ALA A 358 -2.11 -0.31 -10.31
C ALA A 358 -3.55 -0.41 -9.81
N ARG A 359 -3.82 -1.46 -9.05
CA ARG A 359 -5.14 -1.72 -8.45
C ARG A 359 -5.11 -1.39 -6.96
N TYR A 360 -6.04 -0.55 -6.53
CA TYR A 360 -6.23 -0.10 -5.15
C TYR A 360 -7.53 -0.68 -4.60
N ARG A 361 -7.54 -1.15 -3.37
CA ARG A 361 -8.75 -1.66 -2.70
C ARG A 361 -9.43 -0.56 -1.92
N ILE A 362 -10.77 -0.55 -1.91
CA ILE A 362 -11.52 0.37 -1.06
C ILE A 362 -11.16 0.13 0.40
N PHE A 363 -10.97 1.22 1.13
CA PHE A 363 -10.57 1.20 2.53
C PHE A 363 -11.58 1.95 3.41
N SER A 364 -11.95 3.16 3.03
CA SER A 364 -12.93 3.97 3.76
C SER A 364 -13.86 4.73 2.83
N ARG A 365 -15.07 4.99 3.30
CA ARG A 365 -16.01 5.90 2.65
C ARG A 365 -16.76 6.65 3.74
N SER A 366 -16.48 7.94 3.86
CA SER A 366 -17.06 8.73 4.93
C SER A 366 -17.37 10.15 4.46
N ARG A 367 -18.20 10.84 5.27
CA ARG A 367 -18.46 12.26 5.08
C ARG A 367 -17.42 13.08 5.84
N ALA A 368 -16.45 13.62 5.12
CA ALA A 368 -15.43 14.51 5.65
C ALA A 368 -16.00 15.93 5.82
N THR A 369 -15.85 16.51 7.01
CA THR A 369 -16.34 17.87 7.30
C THR A 369 -15.20 18.73 7.77
N VAL A 370 -15.08 19.96 7.25
CA VAL A 370 -14.10 20.96 7.68
C VAL A 370 -14.47 21.48 9.08
N ARG A 371 -13.67 21.10 10.08
CA ARG A 371 -13.83 21.52 11.48
C ARG A 371 -13.20 22.86 11.77
N ALA A 372 -11.96 23.06 11.30
CA ALA A 372 -11.17 24.26 11.56
C ALA A 372 -10.11 24.47 10.47
N VAL A 373 -9.68 25.73 10.31
CA VAL A 373 -8.67 26.12 9.32
C VAL A 373 -7.69 27.12 9.93
N ILE A 374 -6.45 27.14 9.43
CA ILE A 374 -5.41 28.11 9.82
C ILE A 374 -4.45 28.33 8.64
N GLY A 375 -4.01 29.56 8.40
CA GLY A 375 -3.07 29.94 7.32
C GLY A 375 -3.77 30.45 6.07
N GLU A 376 -3.13 30.30 4.93
CA GLU A 376 -3.52 30.83 3.63
C GLU A 376 -4.12 29.75 2.72
N PHE A 377 -5.16 30.10 1.95
CA PHE A 377 -5.83 29.20 1.04
C PHE A 377 -6.15 29.90 -0.28
N TYR A 378 -5.97 29.20 -1.39
CA TYR A 378 -6.27 29.69 -2.74
C TYR A 378 -7.75 29.55 -3.13
N TRP A 379 -8.59 29.02 -2.22
CA TRP A 379 -10.05 28.91 -2.41
C TRP A 379 -10.78 29.40 -1.16
N ALA A 380 -12.10 29.60 -1.30
CA ALA A 380 -12.99 30.10 -0.25
C ALA A 380 -13.37 29.02 0.76
N VAL A 381 -12.35 28.43 1.47
CA VAL A 381 -12.58 27.38 2.47
C VAL A 381 -13.59 27.80 3.52
N LYS A 382 -14.56 26.93 3.82
CA LYS A 382 -15.67 27.20 4.77
C LYS A 382 -15.68 26.17 5.89
N LYS A 383 -15.77 26.60 7.13
CA LYS A 383 -16.04 25.72 8.26
C LYS A 383 -17.43 25.09 8.11
N GLY A 384 -17.53 23.76 8.28
CA GLY A 384 -18.75 22.99 8.13
C GLY A 384 -19.00 22.51 6.70
N GLU A 385 -18.13 22.89 5.75
CA GLU A 385 -18.13 22.30 4.41
C GLU A 385 -17.89 20.81 4.49
N SER A 386 -18.68 20.03 3.75
CA SER A 386 -18.62 18.56 3.78
C SER A 386 -18.52 17.99 2.38
N THR A 387 -17.64 17.01 2.23
CA THR A 387 -17.46 16.20 1.02
C THR A 387 -17.62 14.73 1.36
N THR A 388 -17.97 13.90 0.38
CA THR A 388 -17.85 12.45 0.50
C THR A 388 -16.42 12.06 0.11
N ALA A 389 -15.64 11.63 1.08
CA ALA A 389 -14.31 11.09 0.86
C ALA A 389 -14.39 9.57 0.69
N THR A 390 -13.70 9.04 -0.32
CA THR A 390 -13.56 7.58 -0.53
C THR A 390 -12.10 7.27 -0.79
N ASP A 391 -11.53 6.44 0.08
CA ASP A 391 -10.13 6.05 0.02
C ASP A 391 -9.96 4.62 -0.48
N TYR A 392 -8.98 4.43 -1.34
CA TYR A 392 -8.56 3.13 -1.85
C TYR A 392 -7.06 2.95 -1.61
N VAL A 393 -6.63 1.78 -1.17
CA VAL A 393 -5.25 1.54 -0.76
C VAL A 393 -4.55 0.44 -1.56
N ALA A 394 -3.28 0.69 -1.84
CA ALA A 394 -2.29 -0.25 -2.36
C ALA A 394 -0.91 0.13 -1.79
N PRO A 395 -0.65 -0.17 -0.52
CA PRO A 395 0.56 0.33 0.16
C PRO A 395 1.85 0.13 -0.64
N PRO A 396 2.74 1.13 -0.72
CA PRO A 396 2.74 2.37 0.06
C PRO A 396 1.88 3.50 -0.53
N ARG A 397 1.01 3.22 -1.48
CA ARG A 397 0.18 4.23 -2.17
C ARG A 397 -1.29 4.09 -1.82
N MET A 398 -2.01 5.19 -2.01
CA MET A 398 -3.46 5.26 -1.94
C MET A 398 -4.01 6.16 -3.04
N LEU A 399 -5.29 6.00 -3.34
CA LEU A 399 -6.08 6.95 -4.13
C LEU A 399 -7.20 7.45 -3.23
N SER A 400 -7.43 8.76 -3.23
CA SER A 400 -8.54 9.38 -2.53
C SER A 400 -9.40 10.16 -3.51
N SER A 401 -10.70 10.01 -3.38
CA SER A 401 -11.69 10.79 -4.12
C SER A 401 -12.49 11.61 -3.13
N GLU A 402 -12.56 12.91 -3.36
CA GLU A 402 -13.46 13.82 -2.65
C GLU A 402 -14.54 14.33 -3.61
N SER A 403 -15.80 14.09 -3.27
CA SER A 403 -16.93 14.52 -4.10
C SER A 403 -17.87 15.40 -3.28
N GLY A 404 -18.04 16.64 -3.76
CA GLY A 404 -18.99 17.63 -3.28
C GLY A 404 -20.21 17.74 -4.20
N ALA A 405 -21.00 18.80 -4.00
CA ALA A 405 -22.18 19.07 -4.82
C ALA A 405 -21.82 19.53 -6.25
N SER A 406 -20.72 20.23 -6.43
CA SER A 406 -20.32 20.82 -7.72
C SER A 406 -18.98 20.31 -8.24
N GLU A 407 -18.20 19.57 -7.45
CA GLU A 407 -16.85 19.19 -7.78
C GLU A 407 -16.55 17.75 -7.32
N SER A 408 -15.74 17.04 -8.10
CA SER A 408 -15.16 15.75 -7.74
C SER A 408 -13.68 15.75 -8.09
N ALA A 409 -12.83 15.58 -7.08
CA ALA A 409 -11.38 15.58 -7.22
C ALA A 409 -10.81 14.21 -6.84
N TRP A 410 -9.71 13.83 -7.50
CA TRP A 410 -8.92 12.66 -7.19
C TRP A 410 -7.50 13.03 -6.84
N THR A 411 -6.94 12.34 -5.86
CA THR A 411 -5.54 12.45 -5.48
C THR A 411 -4.88 11.09 -5.39
N GLU A 412 -3.63 10.98 -5.82
CA GLU A 412 -2.76 9.84 -5.52
C GLU A 412 -1.91 10.20 -4.31
N GLY A 413 -1.93 9.36 -3.28
CA GLY A 413 -1.16 9.52 -2.05
C GLY A 413 -0.01 8.54 -1.96
N ALA A 414 1.12 9.01 -1.44
CA ALA A 414 2.26 8.19 -1.07
C ALA A 414 2.54 8.33 0.42
N TYR A 415 2.67 7.21 1.14
CA TYR A 415 3.05 7.22 2.55
C TYR A 415 4.46 7.81 2.73
N VAL A 416 4.58 8.77 3.64
CA VAL A 416 5.86 9.37 4.03
C VAL A 416 6.21 8.92 5.45
N PRO A 417 7.37 8.29 5.66
CA PRO A 417 7.81 7.91 6.99
C PRO A 417 7.85 9.11 7.95
N HIS A 418 7.43 8.90 9.19
CA HIS A 418 7.44 9.94 10.24
C HIS A 418 8.79 10.62 10.38
N ASP A 419 9.88 9.86 10.33
CA ASP A 419 11.25 10.38 10.50
C ASP A 419 11.66 11.28 9.33
N ASP A 420 11.18 11.00 8.11
CA ASP A 420 11.44 11.83 6.94
C ASP A 420 10.70 13.19 7.07
N VAL A 421 9.47 13.18 7.58
CA VAL A 421 8.72 14.41 7.86
C VAL A 421 9.37 15.19 9.01
N ALA A 422 9.84 14.52 10.05
CA ALA A 422 10.56 15.14 11.16
C ALA A 422 11.88 15.78 10.69
N ALA A 423 12.60 15.13 9.78
CA ALA A 423 13.81 15.70 9.18
C ALA A 423 13.51 16.89 8.28
N ALA A 424 12.40 16.83 7.50
CA ALA A 424 11.97 17.92 6.63
C ALA A 424 11.52 19.17 7.41
N PHE A 425 10.85 18.98 8.53
CA PHE A 425 10.29 20.06 9.36
C PHE A 425 10.80 19.99 10.81
N PRO A 426 12.08 20.29 11.08
CA PRO A 426 12.71 20.06 12.39
C PRO A 426 12.12 20.92 13.54
N SER A 427 11.40 21.98 13.21
CA SER A 427 10.69 22.83 14.20
C SER A 427 9.28 22.33 14.52
N ALA A 428 8.78 21.30 13.83
CA ALA A 428 7.45 20.75 14.02
C ALA A 428 7.38 19.88 15.29
N ALA A 429 6.26 19.95 15.99
CA ALA A 429 5.98 19.10 17.14
C ALA A 429 5.11 17.91 16.71
N LEU A 430 5.72 16.98 15.97
CA LEU A 430 5.00 15.85 15.40
C LEU A 430 4.54 14.86 16.46
N PRO A 431 3.30 14.37 16.42
CA PRO A 431 2.84 13.29 17.28
C PRO A 431 3.53 11.97 16.91
N ARG A 432 3.72 11.09 17.89
CA ARG A 432 4.28 9.76 17.63
C ARG A 432 3.28 8.91 16.83
N PRO A 433 3.75 8.14 15.83
CA PRO A 433 2.89 7.24 15.08
C PRO A 433 2.19 6.22 15.97
N SER A 434 0.91 6.02 15.77
CA SER A 434 0.07 5.08 16.51
C SER A 434 -0.79 4.28 15.53
N GLY A 435 -0.91 2.97 15.76
CA GLY A 435 -1.67 2.09 14.87
C GLY A 435 -0.93 1.71 13.58
N VAL A 436 -1.69 1.36 12.55
CA VAL A 436 -1.20 1.08 11.20
C VAL A 436 -2.01 1.91 10.21
N ALA A 437 -1.36 2.88 9.59
CA ALA A 437 -2.04 3.73 8.61
C ALA A 437 -2.43 2.98 7.34
N ALA A 438 -3.48 3.46 6.67
CA ALA A 438 -4.05 2.88 5.46
C ALA A 438 -3.01 2.60 4.36
N ALA A 439 -2.17 3.59 4.05
CA ALA A 439 -1.11 3.48 3.03
C ALA A 439 0.25 3.06 3.58
N GLN A 440 0.40 2.80 4.90
CA GLN A 440 1.69 2.47 5.49
C GLN A 440 2.21 1.11 4.98
N PRO A 441 3.41 1.01 4.41
CA PRO A 441 3.96 -0.26 3.97
C PRO A 441 4.32 -1.16 5.15
N TRP A 442 4.28 -2.47 4.96
CA TRP A 442 4.80 -3.39 5.95
C TRP A 442 6.33 -3.22 6.09
N PRO A 443 6.87 -2.96 7.32
CA PRO A 443 8.26 -2.54 7.48
C PRO A 443 9.30 -3.59 7.12
N HIS A 444 8.89 -4.87 7.01
CA HIS A 444 9.80 -5.97 6.71
C HIS A 444 9.69 -6.50 5.27
N GLU A 445 9.09 -5.75 4.34
CA GLU A 445 8.87 -6.23 2.97
C GLU A 445 10.17 -6.57 2.25
N GLY A 446 11.15 -5.67 2.25
CA GLY A 446 12.47 -5.92 1.67
C GLY A 446 13.23 -7.05 2.37
N THR A 447 13.18 -7.10 3.69
CA THR A 447 13.82 -8.14 4.51
C THR A 447 13.18 -9.51 4.25
N SER A 448 11.86 -9.58 4.08
CA SER A 448 11.13 -10.80 3.78
C SER A 448 11.61 -11.46 2.48
N HIS A 449 11.76 -10.69 1.42
CA HIS A 449 12.29 -11.20 0.14
C HIS A 449 13.70 -11.81 0.29
N LEU A 450 14.56 -11.15 1.05
CA LEU A 450 15.90 -11.64 1.31
C LEU A 450 15.87 -12.97 2.08
N TRP A 451 15.07 -13.05 3.16
CA TRP A 451 14.93 -14.27 3.95
C TRP A 451 14.39 -15.44 3.14
N TRP A 452 13.36 -15.24 2.32
CA TRP A 452 12.83 -16.29 1.44
C TRP A 452 13.84 -16.74 0.40
N LYS A 453 14.60 -15.83 -0.19
CA LYS A 453 15.67 -16.17 -1.14
C LYS A 453 16.78 -16.98 -0.46
N THR A 454 17.25 -16.52 0.71
CA THR A 454 18.30 -17.18 1.46
C THR A 454 17.87 -18.55 1.97
N ALA A 455 16.66 -18.67 2.54
CA ALA A 455 16.12 -19.94 3.01
C ALA A 455 16.03 -20.98 1.87
N ARG A 456 15.57 -20.59 0.69
CA ARG A 456 15.53 -21.48 -0.49
C ARG A 456 16.91 -21.96 -0.92
N ILE A 457 17.90 -21.08 -0.97
CA ILE A 457 19.28 -21.43 -1.34
C ILE A 457 19.86 -22.39 -0.31
N LEU A 458 19.73 -22.09 0.98
CA LEU A 458 20.25 -22.94 2.06
C LEU A 458 19.51 -24.29 2.15
N ALA A 459 18.19 -24.31 1.92
CA ALA A 459 17.43 -25.56 1.87
C ALA A 459 17.90 -26.46 0.70
N LEU A 460 18.10 -25.88 -0.48
CA LEU A 460 18.65 -26.63 -1.61
C LEU A 460 20.07 -27.15 -1.31
N ALA A 461 20.94 -26.33 -0.74
CA ALA A 461 22.26 -26.73 -0.33
C ALA A 461 22.23 -27.88 0.71
N ALA A 462 21.34 -27.79 1.72
CA ALA A 462 21.16 -28.84 2.72
C ALA A 462 20.70 -30.18 2.08
N ILE A 463 19.77 -30.12 1.14
CA ILE A 463 19.32 -31.30 0.38
C ILE A 463 20.46 -31.92 -0.42
N VAL A 464 21.21 -31.09 -1.14
CA VAL A 464 22.37 -31.56 -1.94
C VAL A 464 23.45 -32.17 -1.04
N VAL A 465 23.83 -31.50 0.05
CA VAL A 465 24.79 -32.03 1.02
C VAL A 465 24.30 -33.35 1.62
N PHE A 466 23.04 -33.44 2.00
CA PHE A 466 22.45 -34.67 2.49
C PHE A 466 22.46 -35.79 1.45
N ALA A 467 22.11 -35.48 0.19
CA ALA A 467 22.18 -36.44 -0.92
C ALA A 467 23.59 -36.96 -1.14
N ILE A 468 24.59 -36.06 -1.16
CA ILE A 468 26.01 -36.43 -1.26
C ILE A 468 26.38 -37.30 -0.06
N ALA A 469 26.07 -36.91 1.17
CA ALA A 469 26.34 -37.69 2.36
C ALA A 469 25.65 -39.06 2.32
N ARG A 470 24.46 -39.18 1.74
CA ARG A 470 23.72 -40.44 1.61
C ARG A 470 24.36 -41.40 0.60
N VAL A 471 24.99 -40.86 -0.45
CA VAL A 471 25.67 -41.63 -1.51
C VAL A 471 27.08 -41.99 -1.06
N THR A 472 27.83 -41.03 -0.49
CA THR A 472 29.27 -41.19 -0.15
C THR A 472 29.48 -41.78 1.26
N ALA A 473 28.43 -41.86 2.11
CA ALA A 473 28.57 -42.42 3.45
C ALA A 473 29.11 -43.85 3.38
N PRO A 474 30.24 -44.15 4.02
CA PRO A 474 30.79 -45.48 4.05
C PRO A 474 29.95 -46.35 5.00
N LYS A 475 28.84 -46.86 4.48
CA LYS A 475 27.98 -47.83 5.17
C LYS A 475 28.74 -49.12 5.33
N ARG A 476 28.88 -49.61 6.54
CA ARG A 476 29.50 -50.87 6.83
C ARG A 476 28.58 -51.66 7.74
N VAL A 477 28.26 -52.87 7.30
CA VAL A 477 27.65 -53.87 8.19
C VAL A 477 28.71 -54.27 9.22
N VAL A 478 28.46 -53.97 10.46
CA VAL A 478 29.38 -54.25 11.56
C VAL A 478 28.99 -55.52 12.35
N PHE A 479 27.70 -55.88 12.22
CA PHE A 479 27.12 -57.08 12.82
C PHE A 479 25.98 -57.58 11.96
N ASP A 480 25.88 -58.90 11.70
CA ASP A 480 24.79 -59.50 10.93
C ASP A 480 24.70 -60.99 11.38
N HIS A 481 23.73 -61.31 12.21
CA HIS A 481 23.59 -62.65 12.71
C HIS A 481 22.13 -63.06 12.81
N THR A 482 21.88 -64.35 12.58
CA THR A 482 20.53 -64.96 12.73
C THR A 482 20.58 -65.90 13.93
N TYR A 483 19.60 -65.80 14.79
CA TYR A 483 19.45 -66.59 15.99
C TYR A 483 18.21 -67.41 15.91
N ASP A 484 18.30 -68.71 16.31
CA ASP A 484 17.21 -69.62 16.38
C ASP A 484 16.49 -69.51 17.75
N LEU A 485 15.25 -69.11 17.75
CA LEU A 485 14.42 -69.06 19.00
C LEU A 485 13.97 -70.45 19.47
N VAL A 486 13.78 -71.35 18.51
CA VAL A 486 13.33 -72.73 18.79
C VAL A 486 14.39 -73.50 19.57
N ASP A 487 15.66 -73.29 19.32
CA ASP A 487 16.73 -73.97 20.07
C ASP A 487 16.85 -73.51 21.53
N ALA A 488 16.61 -72.22 21.77
CA ALA A 488 16.56 -71.68 23.15
C ALA A 488 15.39 -72.25 23.93
N ASP A 489 14.22 -72.39 23.32
CA ASP A 489 13.04 -73.06 23.97
C ASP A 489 13.21 -74.57 24.06
N ARG A 490 13.80 -75.23 23.08
CA ARG A 490 14.09 -76.65 23.12
C ARG A 490 15.09 -77.01 24.18
N MET A 491 16.13 -76.21 24.41
CA MET A 491 17.06 -76.44 25.51
C MET A 491 16.35 -76.41 26.88
N LEU A 492 15.39 -75.49 27.05
CA LEU A 492 14.60 -75.41 28.24
C LEU A 492 13.68 -76.66 28.43
N TYR A 493 13.18 -77.27 27.37
CA TYR A 493 12.36 -78.50 27.39
C TYR A 493 13.21 -79.76 27.46
N ALA A 494 14.39 -79.79 26.85
CA ALA A 494 15.33 -80.92 26.92
C ALA A 494 15.89 -81.11 28.33
N GLU A 495 16.21 -80.05 29.06
CA GLU A 495 16.64 -80.14 30.44
C GLU A 495 15.52 -80.60 31.40
N ARG A 496 14.24 -80.32 31.11
CA ARG A 496 13.12 -80.85 31.85
C ARG A 496 12.89 -82.33 31.59
N GLY A 497 13.23 -82.86 30.45
CA GLY A 497 13.13 -84.29 30.09
C GLY A 497 14.33 -85.10 30.61
N SER A 498 15.46 -84.53 30.80
CA SER A 498 16.70 -85.23 31.26
C SER A 498 16.86 -85.21 32.79
N ALA A 499 16.09 -84.43 33.53
CA ALA A 499 16.14 -84.42 34.99
C ALA A 499 15.56 -85.74 35.68
N GLY A 500 15.12 -86.70 34.81
CA GLY A 500 14.61 -88.00 35.21
C GLY A 500 15.60 -89.17 35.14
N ALA A 501 16.78 -88.99 34.59
CA ALA A 501 17.74 -90.06 34.42
C ALA A 501 19.20 -89.61 34.37
N ALA A 502 19.83 -89.26 35.46
CA ALA A 502 21.26 -89.51 35.76
C ALA A 502 21.58 -88.99 37.16
N GLY A 503 21.96 -89.94 38.02
CA GLY A 503 22.49 -89.64 39.32
C GLY A 503 23.84 -89.03 39.32
N GLY A 504 24.12 -88.28 40.38
CA GLY A 504 25.42 -87.99 40.92
C GLY A 504 26.27 -86.94 40.21
N TRP A 505 26.31 -85.80 40.81
CA TRP A 505 27.48 -85.02 41.30
C TRP A 505 26.96 -83.77 42.03
N ALA A 506 27.40 -83.64 43.29
CA ALA A 506 26.93 -82.64 44.22
C ALA A 506 27.26 -81.26 43.74
N GLN A 507 26.34 -80.44 43.37
CA GLN A 507 26.42 -78.99 43.41
C GLN A 507 26.05 -78.55 44.84
N GLN A 508 26.97 -77.89 45.51
CA GLN A 508 26.68 -77.10 46.69
C GLN A 508 25.73 -75.97 46.27
N THR A 509 24.47 -76.20 46.38
CA THR A 509 23.45 -75.20 46.22
C THR A 509 23.33 -74.43 47.54
N ALA A 510 23.43 -73.14 47.49
CA ALA A 510 22.99 -72.24 48.54
C ALA A 510 21.55 -72.67 48.96
N PRO A 511 21.20 -72.65 50.25
CA PRO A 511 19.91 -73.11 50.70
C PRO A 511 18.79 -72.32 49.97
N ALA A 512 17.82 -73.10 49.46
CA ALA A 512 16.67 -72.51 48.77
C ALA A 512 15.93 -71.57 49.74
N PRO A 513 15.55 -70.36 49.26
CA PRO A 513 14.79 -69.43 50.09
C PRO A 513 13.50 -70.08 50.60
N GLN A 514 13.31 -69.97 51.87
CA GLN A 514 12.14 -70.61 52.55
C GLN A 514 10.83 -69.86 52.24
N ASN A 515 10.88 -68.75 51.58
CA ASN A 515 9.73 -67.92 51.12
C ASN A 515 9.36 -68.34 49.71
N PRO A 516 8.16 -68.81 49.41
CA PRO A 516 7.74 -69.24 48.09
C PRO A 516 7.69 -68.12 47.08
N VAL A 517 7.56 -66.82 47.49
CA VAL A 517 7.59 -65.69 46.65
C VAL A 517 9.04 -65.37 46.20
N ALA A 518 9.99 -65.38 47.15
CA ALA A 518 11.42 -65.18 46.85
C ALA A 518 11.99 -66.31 45.99
N ALA A 519 11.52 -67.58 46.23
CA ALA A 519 11.91 -68.72 45.38
C ALA A 519 11.38 -68.61 43.97
N ARG A 520 10.22 -67.98 43.78
CA ARG A 520 9.62 -67.70 42.47
C ARG A 520 10.38 -66.56 41.74
N GLU A 521 10.72 -65.46 42.42
CA GLU A 521 11.51 -64.36 41.86
C GLU A 521 12.91 -64.81 41.43
N VAL A 522 13.67 -65.55 42.27
CA VAL A 522 14.97 -66.14 41.94
C VAL A 522 14.86 -67.12 40.77
N ARG A 523 13.76 -67.82 40.63
CA ARG A 523 13.53 -68.73 39.49
C ARG A 523 13.21 -67.96 38.21
N GLU A 524 12.39 -66.92 38.29
CA GLU A 524 12.05 -66.08 37.21
C GLU A 524 13.30 -65.25 36.70
N GLU A 525 14.14 -64.77 37.64
CA GLU A 525 15.46 -64.15 37.32
C GLU A 525 16.43 -65.17 36.68
N ALA A 526 16.52 -66.37 37.14
CA ALA A 526 17.33 -67.46 36.57
C ALA A 526 16.82 -67.90 35.17
N GLU A 527 15.52 -67.96 34.97
CA GLU A 527 14.90 -68.22 33.66
C GLU A 527 15.11 -67.02 32.67
N ALA A 528 15.03 -65.76 33.14
CA ALA A 528 15.33 -64.59 32.36
C ALA A 528 16.81 -64.54 32.00
N ALA A 529 17.72 -64.83 32.89
CA ALA A 529 19.18 -64.86 32.61
C ALA A 529 19.59 -65.91 31.56
N ARG A 530 18.85 -67.08 31.50
CA ARG A 530 19.11 -68.08 30.45
C ARG A 530 18.64 -67.74 29.06
N ARG A 531 17.83 -66.69 28.88
CA ARG A 531 17.42 -66.20 27.56
C ARG A 531 18.34 -65.15 27.00
N VAL A 532 19.32 -64.65 27.74
CA VAL A 532 20.27 -63.64 27.30
C VAL A 532 21.26 -64.24 26.30
N ILE A 533 21.33 -63.65 25.13
CA ILE A 533 22.31 -64.00 24.09
C ILE A 533 23.39 -62.93 24.05
N LEU A 534 24.67 -63.33 24.17
CA LEU A 534 25.80 -62.45 23.97
C LEU A 534 26.36 -62.69 22.57
N SER A 535 26.53 -61.59 21.79
CA SER A 535 27.11 -61.67 20.47
C SER A 535 28.64 -61.89 20.51
N GLU A 536 29.22 -62.32 19.41
CA GLU A 536 30.65 -62.16 19.21
C GLU A 536 30.98 -60.66 19.18
N PRO A 537 32.22 -60.28 19.65
CA PRO A 537 32.66 -58.90 19.60
C PRO A 537 32.70 -58.37 18.15
N PHE A 538 32.18 -57.17 17.92
CA PHE A 538 32.29 -56.49 16.66
C PHE A 538 32.89 -55.07 16.84
N GLU A 539 33.43 -54.50 15.79
CA GLU A 539 34.18 -53.25 15.85
C GLU A 539 33.53 -52.14 15.05
N THR A 540 33.38 -50.97 15.66
CA THR A 540 33.07 -49.72 15.00
C THR A 540 34.33 -48.91 14.81
N LYS A 541 34.82 -48.69 13.57
CA LYS A 541 36.07 -48.03 13.27
C LYS A 541 36.09 -46.54 13.58
N ARG A 542 34.95 -45.91 13.71
CA ARG A 542 34.78 -44.47 13.98
C ARG A 542 33.45 -44.22 14.67
N THR A 543 33.36 -43.10 15.39
CA THR A 543 32.09 -42.65 15.94
C THR A 543 31.11 -42.40 14.81
N ALA A 544 30.00 -43.09 14.78
CA ALA A 544 28.99 -43.06 13.73
C ALA A 544 27.57 -43.41 14.26
N ASN A 545 26.57 -43.08 13.45
CA ASN A 545 25.23 -43.57 13.71
C ASN A 545 25.09 -45.03 13.30
N LEU A 546 24.42 -45.82 14.10
CA LEU A 546 24.07 -47.21 13.79
C LEU A 546 22.63 -47.30 13.35
N GLU A 547 22.35 -48.05 12.32
CA GLU A 547 21.04 -48.53 11.96
C GLU A 547 20.92 -50.00 12.34
N ALA A 548 20.04 -50.29 13.25
CA ALA A 548 19.74 -51.65 13.72
C ALA A 548 18.43 -52.11 13.05
N VAL A 549 18.50 -53.23 12.37
CA VAL A 549 17.35 -53.82 11.69
C VAL A 549 17.15 -55.20 12.30
N ILE A 550 15.91 -55.46 12.77
CA ILE A 550 15.43 -56.82 13.09
C ILE A 550 14.60 -57.31 11.89
N TRP A 551 14.74 -58.57 11.60
CA TRP A 551 13.85 -59.31 10.72
C TRP A 551 13.49 -60.63 11.38
N ALA A 552 12.21 -60.99 11.36
CA ALA A 552 11.73 -62.31 11.80
C ALA A 552 10.53 -62.74 10.96
N PRO A 553 10.38 -64.03 10.65
CA PRO A 553 9.22 -64.55 9.91
C PRO A 553 7.98 -64.62 10.81
N THR A 554 7.52 -63.50 11.32
CA THR A 554 6.34 -63.34 12.16
C THR A 554 5.07 -63.53 11.33
N ASP A 555 4.10 -64.31 11.87
CA ASP A 555 2.81 -64.55 11.24
C ASP A 555 1.77 -64.67 12.38
N ASN A 556 0.91 -63.69 12.52
CA ASN A 556 -0.01 -63.50 13.64
C ASN A 556 0.70 -63.61 15.02
N THR A 557 1.92 -63.08 15.07
CA THR A 557 2.76 -63.11 16.28
C THR A 557 3.80 -61.97 16.22
N TRP A 558 4.56 -61.82 17.30
CA TRP A 558 5.63 -60.89 17.44
C TRP A 558 6.88 -61.47 18.08
N VAL A 559 8.02 -60.85 17.83
CA VAL A 559 9.27 -61.00 18.57
C VAL A 559 9.86 -59.65 18.88
N GLY A 560 10.09 -59.38 20.16
CA GLY A 560 10.83 -58.23 20.65
C GLY A 560 12.25 -58.66 21.07
N VAL A 561 13.24 -57.81 20.82
CA VAL A 561 14.60 -58.05 21.30
C VAL A 561 15.12 -56.75 21.95
N GLY A 562 15.33 -56.82 23.27
CA GLY A 562 16.11 -55.83 23.99
C GLY A 562 17.57 -55.96 23.59
N VAL A 563 18.14 -54.89 23.07
CA VAL A 563 19.54 -54.85 22.63
C VAL A 563 20.33 -53.91 23.52
N SER A 564 21.35 -54.41 24.22
CA SER A 564 22.32 -53.59 24.96
C SER A 564 23.71 -53.74 24.32
N LEU A 565 24.16 -52.70 23.64
CA LEU A 565 25.54 -52.64 23.12
C LEU A 565 26.46 -52.26 24.28
N ILE A 566 27.39 -53.09 24.60
CA ILE A 566 28.37 -52.92 25.71
C ILE A 566 29.72 -52.71 25.11
N ALA A 567 30.38 -51.59 25.42
CA ALA A 567 31.74 -51.28 24.95
C ALA A 567 32.78 -52.07 25.76
N GLU A 568 33.62 -52.85 25.06
CA GLU A 568 34.78 -53.46 25.68
C GLU A 568 35.76 -52.39 26.14
N GLY A 569 36.15 -52.41 27.40
CA GLY A 569 37.17 -51.52 27.98
C GLY A 569 36.63 -50.26 28.69
N THR A 570 35.51 -49.65 28.23
CA THR A 570 34.92 -48.48 28.90
C THR A 570 33.66 -48.83 29.73
N GLY A 571 33.01 -49.93 29.41
CA GLY A 571 31.74 -50.31 30.04
C GLY A 571 30.53 -49.46 29.62
N ASP A 572 30.68 -48.55 28.63
CA ASP A 572 29.57 -47.78 28.09
C ASP A 572 28.48 -48.71 27.53
N VAL A 573 27.23 -48.44 27.89
CA VAL A 573 26.08 -49.26 27.47
C VAL A 573 25.12 -48.39 26.66
N ARG A 574 24.67 -48.89 25.48
CA ARG A 574 23.62 -48.30 24.67
C ARG A 574 22.46 -49.29 24.50
N THR A 575 21.33 -49.01 25.11
CA THR A 575 20.17 -49.89 25.09
C THR A 575 19.07 -49.36 24.16
N PHE A 576 18.48 -50.26 23.38
CA PHE A 576 17.32 -50.00 22.55
C PHE A 576 16.52 -51.28 22.32
N GLY A 577 15.23 -51.15 21.97
CA GLY A 577 14.37 -52.26 21.64
C GLY A 577 14.16 -52.40 20.14
N LEU A 578 14.08 -53.61 19.66
CA LEU A 578 13.70 -53.99 18.31
C LEU A 578 12.49 -54.90 18.39
N VAL A 579 11.43 -54.60 17.61
CA VAL A 579 10.22 -55.46 17.59
C VAL A 579 9.89 -55.78 16.13
N SER A 580 9.69 -57.05 15.84
CA SER A 580 9.15 -57.53 14.55
C SER A 580 7.80 -58.12 14.84
N ASP A 581 6.75 -57.64 14.22
CA ASP A 581 5.39 -58.05 14.46
C ASP A 581 4.61 -58.05 13.13
N ARG A 582 3.82 -59.05 12.88
CA ARG A 582 2.89 -59.06 11.75
C ARG A 582 1.62 -59.77 12.12
N TYR A 583 0.52 -59.06 11.94
CA TYR A 583 -0.83 -59.59 12.16
C TYR A 583 -1.66 -59.41 10.88
N HIS A 584 -2.52 -60.36 10.62
CA HIS A 584 -3.48 -60.25 9.52
C HIS A 584 -4.72 -61.09 9.84
N GLY A 585 -5.82 -60.73 9.25
CA GLY A 585 -7.09 -61.38 9.44
C GLY A 585 -8.16 -60.95 8.46
N VAL A 586 -9.36 -61.44 8.66
CA VAL A 586 -10.55 -61.04 7.94
C VAL A 586 -11.60 -60.62 8.97
N ASP A 587 -12.09 -59.39 8.85
CA ASP A 587 -13.17 -58.86 9.71
C ASP A 587 -14.27 -58.28 8.80
N GLY A 588 -15.54 -58.70 9.05
CA GLY A 588 -16.68 -58.27 8.25
C GLY A 588 -16.60 -58.54 6.75
N GLY A 589 -15.72 -59.46 6.31
CA GLY A 589 -15.48 -59.80 4.91
C GLY A 589 -14.34 -58.98 4.24
N GLU A 590 -13.73 -58.08 4.98
CA GLU A 590 -12.56 -57.30 4.54
C GLU A 590 -11.28 -57.90 5.16
N SER A 591 -10.23 -58.07 4.31
CA SER A 591 -8.92 -58.51 4.77
C SER A 591 -8.11 -57.32 5.29
N TRP A 592 -7.53 -57.45 6.46
CA TRP A 592 -6.63 -56.47 7.05
C TRP A 592 -5.25 -57.08 7.33
N SER A 593 -4.20 -56.22 7.33
CA SER A 593 -2.84 -56.58 7.70
C SER A 593 -2.17 -55.41 8.42
N GLU A 594 -1.56 -55.72 9.58
CA GLU A 594 -0.90 -54.76 10.43
C GLU A 594 0.51 -55.25 10.82
N GLY A 595 1.43 -54.30 11.11
CA GLY A 595 2.80 -54.61 11.50
C GLY A 595 3.76 -54.85 10.33
N SER A 596 4.99 -55.30 10.64
CA SER A 596 6.03 -55.57 9.65
C SER A 596 7.03 -56.61 10.19
N GLN A 597 7.34 -57.59 9.37
CA GLN A 597 8.39 -58.56 9.66
C GLN A 597 9.79 -57.98 9.77
N SER A 598 9.96 -56.67 9.39
CA SER A 598 11.24 -55.95 9.51
C SER A 598 11.02 -54.59 10.14
N ARG A 599 11.76 -54.30 11.18
CA ARG A 599 11.76 -52.99 11.85
C ARG A 599 13.17 -52.43 11.98
N THR A 600 13.27 -51.10 11.86
CA THR A 600 14.53 -50.40 11.91
C THR A 600 14.55 -49.41 13.07
N VAL A 601 15.56 -49.49 13.90
CA VAL A 601 15.87 -48.51 14.95
C VAL A 601 17.21 -47.87 14.67
N ARG A 602 17.33 -46.58 14.96
CA ARG A 602 18.55 -45.82 14.73
C ARG A 602 19.13 -45.34 16.04
N VAL A 603 20.41 -45.67 16.26
CA VAL A 603 21.19 -45.27 17.44
C VAL A 603 22.21 -44.26 17.04
N SER A 604 22.14 -43.03 17.63
CA SER A 604 23.01 -41.93 17.28
C SER A 604 24.33 -42.00 18.01
N ARG A 605 25.43 -41.57 17.33
CA ARG A 605 26.76 -41.33 17.92
C ARG A 605 27.29 -42.51 18.73
N VAL A 606 27.30 -43.72 18.17
CA VAL A 606 28.01 -44.84 18.76
C VAL A 606 29.53 -44.61 18.59
N PRO A 607 30.32 -44.59 19.69
CA PRO A 607 31.73 -44.35 19.64
C PRO A 607 32.52 -45.42 18.86
N ALA A 608 33.70 -45.06 18.41
CA ALA A 608 34.66 -46.04 17.87
C ALA A 608 35.09 -47.01 18.98
N GLY A 609 35.18 -48.26 18.66
CA GLY A 609 35.63 -49.28 19.61
C GLY A 609 35.07 -50.67 19.36
N LYS A 610 35.46 -51.62 20.21
CA LYS A 610 34.90 -52.99 20.23
C LYS A 610 33.64 -53.03 21.08
N TRP A 611 32.63 -53.67 20.58
CA TRP A 611 31.28 -53.78 21.21
C TRP A 611 30.84 -55.23 21.26
N VAL A 612 30.15 -55.60 22.31
CA VAL A 612 29.38 -56.83 22.42
C VAL A 612 27.91 -56.50 22.55
N ALA A 613 27.05 -57.15 21.77
CA ALA A 613 25.61 -56.96 21.89
C ALA A 613 25.08 -58.05 22.84
N ARG A 614 24.48 -57.59 23.92
CA ARG A 614 23.59 -58.42 24.75
C ARG A 614 22.18 -58.30 24.18
N LEU A 615 21.60 -59.41 23.86
CA LEU A 615 20.26 -59.54 23.27
C LEU A 615 19.35 -60.25 24.24
N ASP A 616 18.22 -59.63 24.54
CA ASP A 616 17.19 -60.18 25.42
C ASP A 616 15.91 -60.41 24.58
N PRO A 617 15.76 -61.58 23.89
CA PRO A 617 14.61 -61.84 23.07
C PRO A 617 13.36 -62.21 23.88
N GLU A 618 12.21 -61.65 23.49
CA GLU A 618 10.90 -61.91 24.02
C GLU A 618 9.93 -62.23 22.89
N SER A 619 9.01 -63.14 23.08
CA SER A 619 7.98 -63.49 22.09
C SER A 619 6.73 -64.03 22.76
N GLU A 620 5.63 -64.17 22.03
CA GLU A 620 4.37 -64.76 22.51
C GLU A 620 4.58 -66.27 22.81
N ARG A 621 4.18 -66.69 23.97
CA ARG A 621 4.33 -68.08 24.42
C ARG A 621 3.62 -69.03 23.47
N GLY A 622 4.35 -70.00 22.90
CA GLY A 622 3.82 -71.04 22.00
C GLY A 622 3.64 -70.59 20.55
N LYS A 623 3.91 -69.31 20.24
CA LYS A 623 3.85 -68.75 18.89
C LYS A 623 5.13 -68.04 18.46
N ALA A 624 6.24 -68.29 19.11
CA ALA A 624 7.52 -67.67 18.77
C ALA A 624 7.90 -68.00 17.33
N PRO A 625 8.38 -67.01 16.54
CA PRO A 625 8.92 -67.27 15.21
C PRO A 625 10.17 -68.17 15.36
N PRO A 626 10.48 -69.00 14.35
CA PRO A 626 11.60 -69.95 14.47
C PRO A 626 12.96 -69.27 14.59
N GLN A 627 13.10 -68.09 14.08
CA GLN A 627 14.36 -67.35 14.06
C GLN A 627 14.13 -65.84 14.01
N PHE A 628 15.12 -65.09 14.43
CA PHE A 628 15.22 -63.65 14.16
C PHE A 628 16.65 -63.26 13.72
N ARG A 629 16.74 -62.27 12.87
CA ARG A 629 18.00 -61.72 12.38
C ARG A 629 18.18 -60.30 12.82
N ILE A 630 19.34 -59.97 13.36
CA ILE A 630 19.71 -58.61 13.70
C ILE A 630 20.90 -58.19 12.82
N ARG A 631 20.73 -57.07 12.14
CA ARG A 631 21.79 -56.44 11.33
C ARG A 631 22.04 -55.06 11.87
N LEU A 632 23.33 -54.74 12.17
CA LEU A 632 23.79 -53.42 12.55
C LEU A 632 24.66 -52.83 11.42
N THR A 633 24.24 -51.68 10.91
CA THR A 633 24.98 -50.97 9.85
C THR A 633 25.45 -49.63 10.40
N SER A 634 26.75 -49.43 10.39
CA SER A 634 27.39 -48.17 10.82
C SER A 634 27.51 -47.17 9.66
N GLY A 635 27.46 -45.85 9.97
CA GLY A 635 27.71 -44.78 9.03
C GLY A 635 26.46 -44.38 8.21
N VAL A 636 25.27 -44.60 8.74
CA VAL A 636 24.00 -44.22 8.03
C VAL A 636 23.61 -42.80 8.38
N PRO A 637 23.47 -41.86 7.42
CA PRO A 637 22.95 -40.54 7.64
C PRO A 637 21.47 -40.59 8.04
N HIS A 638 21.10 -39.87 9.10
CA HIS A 638 19.72 -39.81 9.57
C HIS A 638 18.93 -38.73 8.83
N LEU A 639 17.81 -39.07 8.25
CA LEU A 639 16.90 -38.14 7.57
C LEU A 639 16.35 -37.04 8.53
N SER A 640 16.24 -37.36 9.81
CA SER A 640 15.82 -36.41 10.84
C SER A 640 16.69 -35.13 10.88
N HIS A 641 18.01 -35.24 10.64
CA HIS A 641 18.88 -34.08 10.60
C HIS A 641 18.53 -33.13 9.46
N LEU A 642 18.22 -33.66 8.27
CA LEU A 642 17.75 -32.86 7.14
C LEU A 642 16.38 -32.21 7.47
N ILE A 643 15.44 -32.99 8.01
CA ILE A 643 14.11 -32.50 8.37
C ILE A 643 14.22 -31.33 9.36
N TRP A 644 14.96 -31.50 10.46
CA TRP A 644 15.13 -30.43 11.45
C TRP A 644 15.86 -29.22 10.88
N THR A 645 16.86 -29.43 10.01
CA THR A 645 17.54 -28.33 9.33
C THR A 645 16.58 -27.53 8.45
N LEU A 646 15.73 -28.20 7.67
CA LEU A 646 14.71 -27.54 6.83
C LEU A 646 13.67 -26.83 7.68
N VAL A 647 13.20 -27.44 8.77
CA VAL A 647 12.25 -26.80 9.70
C VAL A 647 12.85 -25.52 10.28
N LEU A 648 14.09 -25.57 10.78
CA LEU A 648 14.77 -24.40 11.37
C LEU A 648 14.98 -23.29 10.34
N LEU A 649 15.30 -23.63 9.08
CA LEU A 649 15.46 -22.66 8.01
C LEU A 649 14.12 -21.97 7.63
N LEU A 650 13.00 -22.63 7.83
CA LEU A 650 11.66 -22.07 7.53
C LEU A 650 11.09 -21.22 8.69
N VAL A 651 11.63 -21.32 9.90
CA VAL A 651 11.13 -20.55 11.05
C VAL A 651 11.15 -19.03 10.79
N PRO A 652 12.27 -18.38 10.37
CA PRO A 652 12.27 -16.95 10.15
C PRO A 652 11.30 -16.48 9.05
N PRO A 653 11.25 -17.10 7.84
CA PRO A 653 10.24 -16.74 6.85
C PRO A 653 8.81 -16.91 7.36
N PHE A 654 8.54 -17.94 8.16
CA PHE A 654 7.20 -18.18 8.70
C PHE A 654 6.78 -17.10 9.72
N LEU A 655 7.71 -16.69 10.58
CA LEU A 655 7.50 -15.56 11.51
C LEU A 655 7.22 -14.26 10.76
N LEU A 656 7.89 -14.03 9.62
CA LEU A 656 7.63 -12.87 8.77
C LEU A 656 6.26 -12.92 8.10
N VAL A 657 5.81 -14.09 7.65
CA VAL A 657 4.43 -14.27 7.13
C VAL A 657 3.41 -13.97 8.22
N PHE A 658 3.59 -14.51 9.41
CA PHE A 658 2.69 -14.25 10.54
C PHE A 658 2.67 -12.77 10.93
N SER A 659 3.86 -12.12 10.99
CA SER A 659 3.99 -10.68 11.22
C SER A 659 3.23 -9.87 10.15
N ARG A 660 3.33 -10.28 8.86
CA ARG A 660 2.60 -9.61 7.78
C ARG A 660 1.08 -9.77 7.92
N LEU A 661 0.61 -10.97 8.24
CA LEU A 661 -0.83 -11.21 8.46
C LEU A 661 -1.37 -10.38 9.63
N SER A 662 -0.63 -10.34 10.74
CA SER A 662 -0.98 -9.50 11.89
C SER A 662 -0.96 -8.00 11.54
N TRP A 663 0.00 -7.54 10.72
CA TRP A 663 0.08 -6.17 10.25
C TRP A 663 -1.13 -5.79 9.37
N GLU A 664 -1.46 -6.64 8.41
CA GLU A 664 -2.64 -6.43 7.57
C GLU A 664 -3.94 -6.51 8.39
N GLY A 665 -4.04 -7.41 9.35
CA GLY A 665 -5.18 -7.47 10.27
C GLY A 665 -5.40 -6.14 11.00
N ARG A 666 -4.33 -5.55 11.54
CA ARG A 666 -4.41 -4.23 12.20
C ARG A 666 -4.76 -3.09 11.23
N ARG A 667 -4.23 -3.10 10.00
CA ARG A 667 -4.59 -2.12 8.97
C ARG A 667 -6.08 -2.15 8.66
N TRP A 668 -6.62 -3.35 8.40
CA TRP A 668 -8.01 -3.52 8.02
C TRP A 668 -8.99 -3.43 9.20
N ALA A 669 -8.49 -3.43 10.44
CA ALA A 669 -9.32 -3.20 11.64
C ALA A 669 -9.96 -1.80 11.64
N GLU A 670 -9.26 -0.78 11.09
CA GLU A 670 -9.75 0.60 11.02
C GLU A 670 -10.48 0.91 9.69
N SER A 671 -10.77 -0.09 8.86
CA SER A 671 -11.44 0.09 7.57
C SER A 671 -12.95 -0.15 7.70
N ASP A 672 -13.75 0.63 6.98
CA ASP A 672 -15.19 0.41 6.82
C ASP A 672 -15.49 -0.87 6.00
N PHE A 673 -14.46 -1.47 5.41
CA PHE A 673 -14.57 -2.62 4.51
C PHE A 673 -13.67 -3.75 4.96
N THR A 674 -14.06 -5.00 4.65
CA THR A 674 -13.19 -6.16 4.86
C THR A 674 -12.01 -6.14 3.89
N SER A 675 -10.94 -6.88 4.20
CA SER A 675 -9.78 -7.03 3.31
C SER A 675 -10.13 -7.61 1.92
N ALA A 676 -11.31 -8.21 1.76
CA ALA A 676 -11.86 -8.67 0.48
C ALA A 676 -12.65 -7.57 -0.27
N GLY A 677 -12.84 -6.38 0.33
CA GLY A 677 -13.58 -5.26 -0.24
C GLY A 677 -15.10 -5.35 -0.09
N GLY A 678 -15.61 -6.24 0.78
CA GLY A 678 -17.02 -6.25 1.21
C GLY A 678 -17.23 -5.21 2.31
N GLU A 679 -18.40 -4.59 2.36
CA GLU A 679 -18.79 -3.70 3.45
C GLU A 679 -18.83 -4.49 4.77
N ARG A 680 -18.31 -3.90 5.85
CA ARG A 680 -18.31 -4.53 7.17
C ARG A 680 -19.73 -4.42 7.75
N THR A 681 -20.31 -5.51 8.14
CA THR A 681 -21.60 -5.53 8.86
C THR A 681 -21.32 -5.59 10.36
N ASP A 682 -22.20 -5.01 11.18
CA ASP A 682 -22.05 -4.95 12.66
C ASP A 682 -21.87 -6.32 13.35
N SER A 683 -22.12 -7.43 12.64
CA SER A 683 -21.89 -8.79 13.13
C SER A 683 -20.41 -9.22 13.14
N ASP A 684 -19.53 -8.53 12.37
CA ASP A 684 -18.11 -8.89 12.25
C ASP A 684 -17.22 -8.23 13.33
N SER A 685 -17.75 -7.27 14.08
CA SER A 685 -17.01 -6.54 15.12
C SER A 685 -17.03 -7.20 16.51
N GLY A 686 -17.70 -8.35 16.67
CA GLY A 686 -18.00 -8.98 17.96
C GLY A 686 -17.21 -10.24 18.33
N SER A 687 -16.12 -10.61 17.63
CA SER A 687 -15.48 -11.93 17.90
C SER A 687 -14.01 -11.86 18.33
N ASP A 688 -13.53 -10.77 18.96
CA ASP A 688 -12.18 -10.75 19.55
C ASP A 688 -12.19 -10.05 20.93
N SER A 689 -12.88 -10.66 21.89
CA SER A 689 -12.53 -10.53 23.31
C SER A 689 -13.33 -11.54 24.11
N ASP A 690 -12.75 -12.71 24.36
CA ASP A 690 -12.85 -13.54 25.56
C ASP A 690 -12.19 -14.90 25.25
N ASP A 691 -10.87 -15.00 25.61
CA ASP A 691 -10.24 -16.09 26.38
C ASP A 691 -8.75 -15.78 26.59
#